data_a3201e8bad53096f6689847b9cbf662e
#
_entry.id   a3201e8bad53096f6689847b9cbf662e
#
_cell.length_a   1.000
_cell.length_b   1.000
_cell.length_c   1.000
_cell.angle_alpha   90.00
_cell.angle_beta   90.00
_cell.angle_gamma   90.00
#
_symmetry.space_group_name_H-M   'P 1'
#
loop_
_entity.id
_entity.type
_entity.pdbx_description
1 polymer ?
#
loop_
_entity_poly.entity_id
_entity_poly.type
_entity_poly.pdbx_seq_one_letter_code
_entity_poly.pdbx_strand_id
1 'polypeptide(L)'
;MTPDLSAEHPGPEGTSGRPGPEGSSGHPKPAGASGHLGPEGTSPHPDPEGASDRPGGGLPPVAPSVTAELVGALSPRLRKRLDAGVAKLAARPVVRDGDLVRIAVDDDTDLELRAPGGTVTSTDAIRCGCLLAPDCLHRAAAASAAPVAEDTSPAAPAGEPADTARGSREDAGPGPGPQSAGPEERAAARAVFEAAAAVLEAGTDGAGAVLQSELLRAAHTARLAGLPRASAAAVSVVTGVRAARSADPAHRLDDLADALRGLLAVAHRLPRATGADLAELRGTARQPYRPDGSLRLYGLFSEPVLTATGYAGAVTWTADADGRLYTVSDVAPGGPGRATGAADRAVRIGDTSLTHRELARAGLAVSGATVSPTGRLGAGAGVRAVRAAGASWRGEPLDRLWAVPVADQVGRALGGGHDLLFLEVTLRGAVREAAGDCLLADCAGVPLRLAVAHDAPALPYRENLRLLAAAGGGRVRVVARLAPGPVPRALLLATEHPSDPAARVDLGLDRLQHADLPATTPGGGIPAPAPDVDEAPLHLLRRRVHQAVSGGRRVLAFPGGAAGDGARLRRMGLGTAGDLLDALHAAAADRARDAFGRLLPSDSGRFASAWLAAALYTGEVERALCAQAWGVAALPA
;
A
#
# COMPACT_ATOMS: atom_id res chain seq x y z
N MET A 1 -32.62 -11.43 57.88
CA MET A 1 -34.08 -11.51 57.63
C MET A 1 -34.25 -11.73 56.15
N THR A 2 -34.27 -12.98 55.74
CA THR A 2 -34.81 -13.49 54.46
C THR A 2 -36.32 -13.59 54.60
N PRO A 3 -37.10 -13.56 53.53
CA PRO A 3 -37.53 -14.82 52.89
C PRO A 3 -37.40 -14.71 51.34
N ASP A 4 -36.89 -15.69 50.69
CA ASP A 4 -37.37 -16.90 50.02
C ASP A 4 -38.83 -16.89 49.52
N LEU A 5 -39.00 -17.07 48.23
CA LEU A 5 -40.15 -17.75 47.59
C LEU A 5 -39.85 -18.11 46.14
N SER A 6 -39.71 -19.42 45.97
CA SER A 6 -39.77 -20.19 44.72
C SER A 6 -41.16 -20.14 44.08
N ALA A 7 -41.26 -20.34 42.79
CA ALA A 7 -42.30 -21.12 42.03
C ALA A 7 -42.11 -20.85 40.53
N GLU A 8 -41.75 -21.78 39.77
CA GLU A 8 -42.44 -22.92 39.08
C GLU A 8 -42.76 -22.59 37.61
N HIS A 9 -42.23 -23.48 36.76
CA HIS A 9 -42.60 -23.71 35.34
C HIS A 9 -44.04 -24.20 35.20
N PRO A 10 -44.67 -24.08 33.98
CA PRO A 10 -44.73 -25.28 33.15
C PRO A 10 -44.57 -25.03 31.63
N GLY A 11 -44.02 -26.01 30.91
CA GLY A 11 -44.30 -26.24 29.51
C GLY A 11 -45.58 -27.11 29.30
N PRO A 12 -46.09 -27.25 28.08
CA PRO A 12 -46.17 -28.56 27.48
C PRO A 12 -45.84 -28.57 25.97
N GLU A 13 -45.19 -29.64 25.46
CA GLU A 13 -45.75 -30.75 24.69
C GLU A 13 -46.68 -30.34 23.52
N GLY A 14 -46.56 -30.74 22.29
CA GLY A 14 -45.98 -31.90 21.66
C GLY A 14 -46.54 -32.03 20.25
N THR A 15 -46.05 -33.00 19.55
CA THR A 15 -46.59 -33.80 18.42
C THR A 15 -46.28 -33.33 17.01
N SER A 16 -45.37 -34.03 16.39
CA SER A 16 -45.48 -35.16 15.44
C SER A 16 -45.88 -34.83 14.00
N GLY A 17 -45.11 -35.32 13.06
CA GLY A 17 -45.55 -35.56 11.70
C GLY A 17 -44.43 -35.61 10.63
N ARG A 18 -43.76 -36.75 10.52
CA ARG A 18 -43.18 -37.24 9.26
C ARG A 18 -44.23 -37.96 8.45
N PRO A 19 -44.20 -38.00 7.09
CA PRO A 19 -43.48 -39.08 6.43
C PRO A 19 -42.80 -38.68 5.10
N GLY A 20 -41.76 -39.38 4.72
CA GLY A 20 -41.35 -39.52 3.35
C GLY A 20 -42.15 -40.60 2.62
N PRO A 21 -42.03 -40.79 1.32
CA PRO A 21 -41.17 -41.87 0.83
C PRO A 21 -40.44 -41.60 -0.53
N GLU A 22 -39.33 -42.29 -0.73
CA GLU A 22 -38.98 -43.23 -1.82
C GLU A 22 -39.32 -42.83 -3.26
N GLY A 23 -38.37 -42.84 -4.19
CA GLY A 23 -37.98 -43.93 -4.98
C GLY A 23 -37.25 -43.58 -6.25
N SER A 24 -36.23 -44.35 -6.49
CA SER A 24 -35.74 -45.06 -7.66
C SER A 24 -35.02 -44.30 -8.77
N SER A 25 -33.71 -44.50 -8.88
CA SER A 25 -32.99 -45.38 -9.82
C SER A 25 -33.06 -45.03 -11.31
N GLY A 26 -31.89 -44.94 -11.92
CA GLY A 26 -31.71 -45.04 -13.35
C GLY A 26 -30.35 -44.61 -13.91
N HIS A 27 -29.33 -45.44 -13.75
CA HIS A 27 -28.22 -45.47 -14.70
C HIS A 27 -28.62 -46.22 -15.96
N PRO A 28 -28.04 -45.91 -17.14
CA PRO A 28 -27.12 -46.88 -17.72
C PRO A 28 -25.89 -46.30 -18.40
N LYS A 29 -24.83 -47.08 -18.35
CA LYS A 29 -23.65 -47.15 -19.22
C LYS A 29 -23.84 -48.39 -20.15
N PRO A 30 -22.89 -48.74 -21.02
CA PRO A 30 -22.24 -48.09 -22.18
C PRO A 30 -22.30 -48.98 -23.46
N ALA A 31 -21.74 -48.53 -24.60
CA ALA A 31 -21.14 -49.32 -25.64
C ALA A 31 -20.52 -48.36 -26.67
N GLY A 32 -19.31 -48.39 -27.14
CA GLY A 32 -18.44 -49.42 -27.60
C GLY A 32 -18.53 -49.57 -29.12
N ALA A 33 -17.56 -49.01 -29.90
CA ALA A 33 -17.06 -49.64 -31.11
C ALA A 33 -15.97 -48.82 -31.79
N SER A 34 -14.93 -49.55 -32.16
CA SER A 34 -13.71 -49.24 -32.90
C SER A 34 -13.96 -48.89 -34.37
N GLY A 35 -13.00 -48.14 -34.99
CA GLY A 35 -12.88 -48.01 -36.44
C GLY A 35 -11.63 -47.24 -36.85
N HIS A 36 -10.69 -48.00 -37.38
CA HIS A 36 -9.41 -47.56 -37.99
C HIS A 36 -9.59 -46.86 -39.36
N LEU A 37 -8.66 -45.98 -39.68
CA LEU A 37 -7.84 -45.82 -40.88
C LEU A 37 -7.64 -44.34 -41.29
N GLY A 38 -6.37 -43.87 -41.36
CA GLY A 38 -5.96 -42.64 -42.04
C GLY A 38 -5.85 -42.87 -43.56
N PRO A 39 -5.15 -42.03 -44.37
CA PRO A 39 -4.27 -40.89 -44.06
C PRO A 39 -4.47 -39.66 -44.99
N GLU A 40 -3.61 -38.62 -44.77
CA GLU A 40 -3.13 -37.57 -45.71
C GLU A 40 -4.09 -36.41 -46.05
N GLY A 41 -3.61 -35.21 -45.76
CA GLY A 41 -4.14 -33.95 -46.29
C GLY A 41 -3.56 -32.71 -45.60
N THR A 42 -2.43 -32.24 -46.12
CA THR A 42 -1.91 -30.84 -46.19
C THR A 42 -2.48 -29.83 -45.19
N SER A 43 -1.58 -29.30 -44.36
CA SER A 43 -1.73 -28.06 -43.58
C SER A 43 -2.06 -26.85 -44.46
N PRO A 44 -2.84 -25.93 -43.92
CA PRO A 44 -2.47 -24.53 -43.96
C PRO A 44 -2.28 -23.98 -42.54
N HIS A 45 -1.19 -23.25 -42.38
CA HIS A 45 -0.98 -22.34 -41.26
C HIS A 45 -2.23 -21.48 -41.04
N PRO A 46 -2.74 -21.34 -39.83
CA PRO A 46 -3.54 -20.19 -39.50
C PRO A 46 -2.64 -19.11 -38.95
N ASP A 47 -2.81 -17.92 -39.53
CA ASP A 47 -2.30 -16.65 -39.06
C ASP A 47 -2.63 -16.41 -37.57
N PRO A 48 -1.80 -15.66 -36.82
CA PRO A 48 -2.09 -15.30 -35.44
C PRO A 48 -3.01 -14.07 -35.39
N GLU A 49 -4.24 -14.21 -35.80
CA GLU A 49 -5.31 -13.27 -35.49
C GLU A 49 -6.27 -13.93 -34.50
N GLY A 50 -6.11 -13.56 -33.26
CA GLY A 50 -6.96 -14.01 -32.15
C GLY A 50 -6.52 -13.36 -30.84
N ALA A 51 -6.42 -12.02 -30.84
CA ALA A 51 -6.37 -11.27 -29.60
C ALA A 51 -7.66 -11.57 -28.82
N SER A 52 -7.56 -12.42 -27.83
CA SER A 52 -8.65 -12.77 -26.93
C SER A 52 -9.21 -11.49 -26.29
N ASP A 53 -10.41 -11.14 -26.66
CA ASP A 53 -11.32 -10.23 -25.97
C ASP A 53 -11.53 -10.75 -24.54
N ARG A 54 -10.66 -10.36 -23.61
CA ARG A 54 -10.92 -10.45 -22.17
C ARG A 54 -11.50 -9.11 -21.74
N PRO A 55 -12.75 -9.04 -21.26
CA PRO A 55 -13.30 -7.85 -20.64
C PRO A 55 -12.60 -7.64 -19.31
N GLY A 56 -11.58 -6.79 -19.28
CA GLY A 56 -10.76 -6.57 -18.09
C GLY A 56 -9.86 -5.35 -18.14
N GLY A 57 -10.11 -4.41 -19.05
CA GLY A 57 -9.40 -3.14 -19.10
C GLY A 57 -10.10 -2.09 -18.24
N GLY A 58 -9.60 -1.80 -17.01
CA GLY A 58 -10.04 -0.66 -16.21
C GLY A 58 -9.81 0.67 -16.93
N LEU A 59 -10.39 1.75 -16.39
CA LEU A 59 -10.14 3.12 -16.88
C LEU A 59 -8.64 3.47 -16.79
N PRO A 60 -8.10 4.25 -17.73
CA PRO A 60 -6.73 4.72 -17.66
C PRO A 60 -6.56 5.70 -16.49
N PRO A 61 -5.38 5.77 -15.86
CA PRO A 61 -5.09 6.77 -14.84
C PRO A 61 -5.29 8.19 -15.37
N VAL A 62 -5.88 9.05 -14.52
CA VAL A 62 -6.17 10.44 -14.85
C VAL A 62 -5.37 11.38 -13.94
N ALA A 63 -4.73 12.39 -14.50
CA ALA A 63 -3.97 13.37 -13.75
C ALA A 63 -4.83 14.09 -12.69
N PRO A 64 -4.31 14.38 -11.49
CA PRO A 64 -5.02 15.07 -10.42
C PRO A 64 -5.71 16.38 -10.86
N SER A 65 -4.99 17.19 -11.66
CA SER A 65 -5.49 18.46 -12.21
C SER A 65 -6.71 18.28 -13.11
N VAL A 66 -6.73 17.26 -13.97
CA VAL A 66 -7.83 16.97 -14.89
C VAL A 66 -9.12 16.65 -14.13
N THR A 67 -9.01 15.78 -13.10
CA THR A 67 -10.18 15.47 -12.26
C THR A 67 -10.67 16.71 -11.52
N ALA A 68 -9.76 17.49 -10.94
CA ALA A 68 -10.12 18.71 -10.21
C ALA A 68 -10.79 19.75 -11.10
N GLU A 69 -10.30 19.97 -12.32
CA GLU A 69 -10.85 20.91 -13.28
C GLU A 69 -12.24 20.49 -13.76
N LEU A 70 -12.42 19.24 -14.18
CA LEU A 70 -13.72 18.74 -14.65
C LEU A 70 -14.80 18.78 -13.56
N VAL A 71 -14.45 18.43 -12.31
CA VAL A 71 -15.41 18.54 -11.20
C VAL A 71 -15.66 20.00 -10.82
N GLY A 72 -14.63 20.84 -10.89
CA GLY A 72 -14.73 22.28 -10.66
C GLY A 72 -15.64 22.99 -11.64
N ALA A 73 -15.67 22.58 -12.92
CA ALA A 73 -16.53 23.14 -13.96
C ALA A 73 -18.01 22.77 -13.80
N LEU A 74 -18.35 21.71 -13.04
CA LEU A 74 -19.74 21.31 -12.85
C LEU A 74 -20.57 22.35 -12.10
N SER A 75 -21.81 22.57 -12.53
CA SER A 75 -22.79 23.34 -11.77
C SER A 75 -23.07 22.71 -10.40
N PRO A 76 -23.51 23.46 -9.37
CA PRO A 76 -23.83 22.93 -8.05
C PRO A 76 -24.85 21.78 -8.06
N ARG A 77 -25.78 21.79 -9.03
CA ARG A 77 -26.79 20.74 -9.22
C ARG A 77 -26.15 19.44 -9.71
N LEU A 78 -25.20 19.52 -10.64
CA LEU A 78 -24.48 18.35 -11.16
C LEU A 78 -23.50 17.78 -10.13
N ARG A 79 -22.81 18.63 -9.34
CA ARG A 79 -21.93 18.18 -8.25
C ARG A 79 -22.66 17.30 -7.24
N LYS A 80 -23.92 17.62 -6.88
CA LYS A 80 -24.75 16.80 -5.97
C LYS A 80 -25.06 15.40 -6.52
N ARG A 81 -24.96 15.20 -7.84
CA ARG A 81 -25.23 13.93 -8.52
C ARG A 81 -23.96 13.17 -8.88
N LEU A 82 -22.78 13.73 -8.59
CA LEU A 82 -21.52 13.22 -9.11
C LEU A 82 -21.24 11.80 -8.58
N ASP A 83 -21.42 11.54 -7.28
CA ASP A 83 -21.19 10.19 -6.70
C ASP A 83 -22.10 9.13 -7.35
N ALA A 84 -23.37 9.45 -7.59
CA ALA A 84 -24.27 8.55 -8.30
C ALA A 84 -23.83 8.34 -9.77
N GLY A 85 -23.31 9.39 -10.41
CA GLY A 85 -22.72 9.32 -11.75
C GLY A 85 -21.50 8.42 -11.80
N VAL A 86 -20.61 8.53 -10.83
CA VAL A 86 -19.42 7.68 -10.68
C VAL A 86 -19.81 6.22 -10.52
N ALA A 87 -20.76 5.91 -9.61
CA ALA A 87 -21.24 4.56 -9.39
C ALA A 87 -21.88 3.94 -10.64
N LYS A 88 -22.72 4.73 -11.35
CA LYS A 88 -23.36 4.29 -12.59
C LYS A 88 -22.34 4.00 -13.70
N LEU A 89 -21.31 4.83 -13.81
CA LEU A 89 -20.31 4.71 -14.85
C LEU A 89 -19.35 3.54 -14.56
N ALA A 90 -18.98 3.33 -13.30
CA ALA A 90 -18.14 2.21 -12.88
C ALA A 90 -18.76 0.82 -13.17
N ALA A 91 -20.09 0.76 -13.29
CA ALA A 91 -20.81 -0.47 -13.64
C ALA A 91 -20.92 -0.71 -15.17
N ARG A 92 -20.42 0.21 -16.01
CA ARG A 92 -20.51 0.09 -17.48
C ARG A 92 -19.33 -0.68 -18.04
N PRO A 93 -19.53 -1.44 -19.13
CA PRO A 93 -18.45 -2.10 -19.83
C PRO A 93 -17.50 -1.06 -20.44
N VAL A 94 -16.21 -1.35 -20.36
CA VAL A 94 -15.14 -0.50 -20.90
C VAL A 94 -14.55 -1.21 -22.11
N VAL A 95 -14.54 -0.54 -23.26
CA VAL A 95 -13.92 -1.04 -24.49
C VAL A 95 -12.63 -0.27 -24.71
N ARG A 96 -11.51 -1.00 -24.92
CA ARG A 96 -10.21 -0.40 -25.15
C ARG A 96 -9.71 -0.72 -26.56
N ASP A 97 -9.29 0.34 -27.26
CA ASP A 97 -8.65 0.26 -28.56
C ASP A 97 -7.35 1.08 -28.54
N GLY A 98 -6.23 0.41 -28.27
CA GLY A 98 -4.95 1.06 -28.04
C GLY A 98 -4.99 2.07 -26.90
N ASP A 99 -4.71 3.34 -27.23
CA ASP A 99 -4.73 4.47 -26.27
C ASP A 99 -6.14 5.07 -26.07
N LEU A 100 -7.14 4.58 -26.78
CA LEU A 100 -8.51 5.04 -26.71
C LEU A 100 -9.36 4.09 -25.87
N VAL A 101 -10.06 4.63 -24.90
CA VAL A 101 -11.04 3.92 -24.09
C VAL A 101 -12.43 4.51 -24.34
N ARG A 102 -13.41 3.66 -24.65
CA ARG A 102 -14.80 4.02 -24.89
C ARG A 102 -15.73 3.39 -23.85
N ILE A 103 -16.72 4.15 -23.45
CA ILE A 103 -17.79 3.73 -22.55
C ILE A 103 -19.11 4.21 -23.12
N ALA A 104 -20.03 3.30 -23.46
CA ALA A 104 -21.40 3.65 -23.79
C ALA A 104 -22.13 4.12 -22.53
N VAL A 105 -22.51 5.40 -22.50
CA VAL A 105 -23.24 6.00 -21.37
C VAL A 105 -24.74 5.73 -21.47
N ASP A 106 -25.27 5.85 -22.67
CA ASP A 106 -26.62 5.47 -23.09
C ASP A 106 -26.59 5.03 -24.57
N ASP A 107 -27.76 4.77 -25.16
CA ASP A 107 -27.85 4.19 -26.50
C ASP A 107 -27.29 5.11 -27.61
N ASP A 108 -27.24 6.42 -27.35
CA ASP A 108 -26.82 7.45 -28.30
C ASP A 108 -25.59 8.25 -27.87
N THR A 109 -25.02 7.94 -26.70
CA THR A 109 -23.96 8.76 -26.10
C THR A 109 -22.74 7.93 -25.71
N ASP A 110 -21.64 8.18 -26.38
CA ASP A 110 -20.33 7.64 -26.05
C ASP A 110 -19.48 8.62 -25.26
N LEU A 111 -18.71 8.05 -24.35
CA LEU A 111 -17.65 8.72 -23.60
C LEU A 111 -16.31 8.15 -24.03
N GLU A 112 -15.42 9.00 -24.51
CA GLU A 112 -14.08 8.64 -24.96
C GLU A 112 -13.02 9.21 -24.06
N LEU A 113 -12.04 8.36 -23.64
CA LEU A 113 -10.84 8.78 -22.92
C LEU A 113 -9.61 8.42 -23.78
N ARG A 114 -8.82 9.43 -24.11
CA ARG A 114 -7.56 9.26 -24.83
C ARG A 114 -6.41 9.33 -23.84
N ALA A 115 -5.63 8.26 -23.75
CA ALA A 115 -4.54 8.11 -22.81
C ALA A 115 -3.21 7.82 -23.54
N PRO A 116 -2.66 8.78 -24.30
CA PRO A 116 -1.37 8.59 -24.96
C PRO A 116 -0.30 8.36 -23.88
N GLY A 117 0.47 7.26 -24.03
CA GLY A 117 1.40 6.84 -22.99
C GLY A 117 0.74 6.27 -21.74
N GLY A 118 -0.55 5.88 -21.82
CA GLY A 118 -1.28 5.19 -20.75
C GLY A 118 -1.93 6.08 -19.70
N THR A 119 -1.83 7.42 -19.81
CA THR A 119 -2.35 8.37 -18.81
C THR A 119 -3.11 9.53 -19.48
N VAL A 120 -4.23 9.93 -18.90
CA VAL A 120 -4.99 11.11 -19.30
C VAL A 120 -4.43 12.35 -18.60
N THR A 121 -3.87 13.28 -19.37
CA THR A 121 -3.19 14.47 -18.86
C THR A 121 -3.86 15.80 -19.17
N SER A 122 -4.94 15.78 -19.97
CA SER A 122 -5.70 16.97 -20.37
C SER A 122 -7.19 16.72 -20.29
N THR A 123 -7.98 17.75 -19.96
CA THR A 123 -9.46 17.69 -19.97
C THR A 123 -10.01 17.41 -21.35
N ASP A 124 -9.36 17.88 -22.43
CA ASP A 124 -9.77 17.63 -23.82
C ASP A 124 -9.58 16.17 -24.26
N ALA A 125 -8.78 15.41 -23.53
CA ALA A 125 -8.60 13.99 -23.76
C ALA A 125 -9.80 13.15 -23.30
N ILE A 126 -10.73 13.73 -22.52
CA ILE A 126 -12.00 13.09 -22.12
C ILE A 126 -13.14 13.79 -22.88
N ARG A 127 -13.73 13.09 -23.83
CA ARG A 127 -14.81 13.61 -24.69
C ARG A 127 -16.11 12.88 -24.43
N CYS A 128 -17.23 13.60 -24.52
CA CYS A 128 -18.57 13.05 -24.37
C CYS A 128 -19.49 13.59 -25.43
N GLY A 129 -20.30 12.74 -26.03
CA GLY A 129 -21.30 13.12 -27.06
C GLY A 129 -22.57 13.73 -26.50
N CYS A 130 -22.73 13.89 -25.18
CA CYS A 130 -23.98 14.39 -24.60
C CYS A 130 -24.19 15.90 -24.82
N LEU A 131 -25.45 16.35 -24.74
CA LEU A 131 -25.85 17.74 -24.95
C LEU A 131 -25.25 18.74 -23.95
N LEU A 132 -24.74 18.29 -22.80
CA LEU A 132 -24.14 19.15 -21.77
C LEU A 132 -22.61 19.23 -21.87
N ALA A 133 -22.01 18.59 -22.86
CA ALA A 133 -20.55 18.68 -23.05
C ALA A 133 -20.16 20.14 -23.43
N PRO A 134 -19.00 20.65 -22.98
CA PRO A 134 -17.95 19.94 -22.26
C PRO A 134 -18.15 19.81 -20.73
N ASP A 135 -19.00 20.60 -20.08
CA ASP A 135 -19.15 20.67 -18.61
C ASP A 135 -20.22 19.69 -18.10
N CYS A 136 -20.14 18.45 -18.56
CA CYS A 136 -21.10 17.41 -18.27
C CYS A 136 -20.72 16.48 -17.13
N LEU A 137 -21.74 15.88 -16.51
CA LEU A 137 -21.58 14.90 -15.44
C LEU A 137 -20.74 13.69 -15.85
N HIS A 138 -20.84 13.23 -17.09
CA HIS A 138 -20.20 12.00 -17.58
C HIS A 138 -18.67 12.12 -17.60
N ARG A 139 -18.13 13.24 -18.11
CA ARG A 139 -16.69 13.50 -18.13
C ARG A 139 -16.11 13.56 -16.71
N ALA A 140 -16.77 14.32 -15.83
CA ALA A 140 -16.34 14.43 -14.44
C ALA A 140 -16.46 13.09 -13.68
N ALA A 141 -17.53 12.31 -13.95
CA ALA A 141 -17.70 10.98 -13.36
C ALA A 141 -16.60 10.00 -13.82
N ALA A 142 -16.24 10.03 -15.12
CA ALA A 142 -15.17 9.19 -15.63
C ALA A 142 -13.80 9.51 -15.00
N ALA A 143 -13.45 10.79 -14.91
CA ALA A 143 -12.22 11.23 -14.27
C ALA A 143 -12.19 10.89 -12.76
N SER A 144 -13.35 10.90 -12.09
CA SER A 144 -13.47 10.56 -10.68
C SER A 144 -13.47 9.04 -10.42
N ALA A 145 -13.95 8.24 -11.38
CA ALA A 145 -13.93 6.77 -11.31
C ALA A 145 -12.56 6.18 -11.67
N ALA A 146 -11.80 6.88 -12.51
CA ALA A 146 -10.48 6.44 -12.97
C ALA A 146 -9.44 6.45 -11.84
N PRO A 147 -8.43 5.58 -11.88
CA PRO A 147 -7.28 5.69 -10.99
C PRO A 147 -6.64 7.06 -11.07
N VAL A 148 -6.09 7.55 -9.96
CA VAL A 148 -5.32 8.80 -9.97
C VAL A 148 -3.93 8.50 -10.53
N ALA A 149 -3.50 9.26 -11.53
CA ALA A 149 -2.15 9.12 -12.08
C ALA A 149 -1.13 9.52 -11.01
N GLU A 150 -0.15 8.67 -10.79
CA GLU A 150 1.05 9.08 -10.07
C GLU A 150 1.82 10.05 -10.95
N ASP A 151 2.29 11.13 -10.35
CA ASP A 151 3.07 12.16 -11.04
C ASP A 151 4.51 11.67 -11.34
N THR A 152 4.64 10.53 -11.98
CA THR A 152 5.85 10.15 -12.67
C THR A 152 5.91 10.99 -13.95
N SER A 153 6.63 12.10 -13.89
CA SER A 153 7.04 12.80 -15.11
C SER A 153 7.63 11.74 -16.04
N PRO A 154 7.13 11.59 -17.28
CA PRO A 154 7.69 10.61 -18.21
C PRO A 154 9.19 10.81 -18.23
N ALA A 155 9.96 9.73 -18.16
CA ALA A 155 11.35 9.77 -18.53
C ALA A 155 11.37 10.45 -19.91
N ALA A 156 12.00 11.61 -19.99
CA ALA A 156 12.21 12.25 -21.29
C ALA A 156 12.78 11.18 -22.21
N PRO A 157 12.24 11.00 -23.44
CA PRO A 157 12.92 10.15 -24.41
C PRO A 157 14.36 10.63 -24.48
N ALA A 158 15.30 9.69 -24.49
CA ALA A 158 16.70 10.00 -24.66
C ALA A 158 16.83 10.85 -25.93
N GLY A 159 16.84 12.18 -25.75
CA GLY A 159 17.08 13.12 -26.82
C GLY A 159 18.52 12.95 -27.28
N GLU A 160 18.68 12.92 -28.58
CA GLU A 160 19.95 12.95 -29.28
C GLU A 160 20.91 14.01 -28.69
N PRO A 161 22.21 13.79 -28.75
CA PRO A 161 23.17 14.73 -28.24
C PRO A 161 23.15 16.02 -29.10
N ALA A 162 22.59 17.08 -28.56
CA ALA A 162 22.81 18.41 -29.10
C ALA A 162 24.26 18.83 -28.78
N ASP A 163 25.07 18.76 -29.82
CA ASP A 163 26.44 19.32 -29.85
C ASP A 163 26.36 20.85 -29.80
N THR A 164 27.40 21.42 -29.16
CA THR A 164 27.81 22.83 -29.15
C THR A 164 27.04 23.83 -28.27
N ALA A 165 27.67 24.20 -27.14
CA ALA A 165 28.28 25.52 -26.97
C ALA A 165 29.01 25.62 -25.63
N ARG A 166 30.33 25.82 -25.68
CA ARG A 166 31.16 26.18 -24.57
C ARG A 166 30.66 27.46 -23.91
N GLY A 167 30.35 27.35 -22.65
CA GLY A 167 30.17 28.46 -21.72
C GLY A 167 30.41 27.93 -20.34
N SER A 168 31.64 28.05 -19.85
CA SER A 168 32.03 27.77 -18.47
C SER A 168 31.13 28.57 -17.52
N ARG A 169 30.13 27.89 -16.93
CA ARG A 169 29.54 28.32 -15.68
C ARG A 169 30.05 27.37 -14.63
N GLU A 170 30.91 27.90 -13.77
CA GLU A 170 31.29 27.28 -12.51
C GLU A 170 30.04 26.74 -11.83
N ASP A 171 30.10 25.47 -11.45
CA ASP A 171 29.13 24.72 -10.73
C ASP A 171 28.97 25.33 -9.32
N ALA A 172 28.16 26.39 -9.23
CA ALA A 172 27.64 26.83 -7.95
C ALA A 172 26.69 25.73 -7.50
N GLY A 173 27.15 24.86 -6.60
CA GLY A 173 26.32 23.91 -5.88
C GLY A 173 25.07 24.61 -5.37
N PRO A 174 23.93 23.91 -5.15
CA PRO A 174 22.69 24.53 -4.72
C PRO A 174 22.98 25.35 -3.46
N GLY A 175 22.97 26.69 -3.62
CA GLY A 175 23.10 27.61 -2.50
C GLY A 175 22.05 27.27 -1.44
N PRO A 176 22.27 27.60 -0.16
CA PRO A 176 21.32 27.28 0.89
C PRO A 176 19.97 27.85 0.47
N GLY A 177 19.02 26.94 0.19
CA GLY A 177 17.66 27.31 -0.15
C GLY A 177 17.07 28.20 0.96
N PRO A 178 15.97 28.92 0.69
CA PRO A 178 15.43 29.86 1.66
C PRO A 178 15.25 29.17 3.01
N GLN A 179 15.75 29.79 4.06
CA GLN A 179 15.77 29.25 5.42
C GLN A 179 14.37 29.06 6.03
N SER A 180 13.33 29.61 5.38
CA SER A 180 11.92 29.48 5.78
C SER A 180 11.02 29.28 4.57
N ALA A 181 9.84 28.72 4.79
CA ALA A 181 8.84 28.51 3.75
C ALA A 181 8.37 29.83 3.13
N GLY A 182 8.27 29.88 1.80
CA GLY A 182 7.76 31.01 1.05
C GLY A 182 6.24 31.24 1.24
N PRO A 183 5.70 32.40 0.85
CA PRO A 183 4.27 32.68 0.97
C PRO A 183 3.40 31.69 0.17
N GLU A 184 3.82 31.31 -1.04
CA GLU A 184 3.12 30.35 -1.89
C GLU A 184 3.14 28.95 -1.29
N GLU A 185 4.28 28.50 -0.74
CA GLU A 185 4.38 27.21 -0.05
C GLU A 185 3.46 27.16 1.19
N ARG A 186 3.44 28.25 1.99
CA ARG A 186 2.54 28.33 3.15
C ARG A 186 1.08 28.33 2.74
N ALA A 187 0.71 29.01 1.66
CA ALA A 187 -0.66 29.02 1.14
C ALA A 187 -1.05 27.64 0.62
N ALA A 188 -0.19 26.97 -0.15
CA ALA A 188 -0.42 25.62 -0.66
C ALA A 188 -0.53 24.58 0.48
N ALA A 189 0.35 24.65 1.48
CA ALA A 189 0.28 23.77 2.64
C ALA A 189 -1.04 23.95 3.43
N ARG A 190 -1.50 25.19 3.59
CA ARG A 190 -2.78 25.49 4.23
C ARG A 190 -3.94 24.92 3.42
N ALA A 191 -3.96 25.09 2.11
CA ALA A 191 -5.00 24.53 1.24
C ALA A 191 -5.04 22.99 1.32
N VAL A 192 -3.89 22.33 1.38
CA VAL A 192 -3.79 20.87 1.59
C VAL A 192 -4.36 20.49 2.96
N PHE A 193 -4.00 21.22 4.02
CA PHE A 193 -4.53 20.95 5.36
C PHE A 193 -6.05 21.09 5.42
N GLU A 194 -6.60 22.15 4.86
CA GLU A 194 -8.03 22.42 4.83
C GLU A 194 -8.80 21.35 4.03
N ALA A 195 -8.30 20.94 2.87
CA ALA A 195 -8.90 19.90 2.07
C ALA A 195 -8.84 18.52 2.74
N ALA A 196 -7.71 18.17 3.37
CA ALA A 196 -7.57 16.94 4.15
C ALA A 196 -8.46 16.95 5.40
N ALA A 197 -8.60 18.09 6.08
CA ALA A 197 -9.50 18.27 7.22
C ALA A 197 -10.96 18.05 6.82
N ALA A 198 -11.38 18.52 5.64
CA ALA A 198 -12.73 18.30 5.12
C ALA A 198 -12.99 16.82 4.81
N VAL A 199 -12.00 16.09 4.26
CA VAL A 199 -12.09 14.65 4.05
C VAL A 199 -12.22 13.91 5.39
N LEU A 200 -11.40 14.25 6.39
CA LEU A 200 -11.46 13.66 7.73
C LEU A 200 -12.80 13.97 8.43
N GLU A 201 -13.30 15.20 8.32
CA GLU A 201 -14.60 15.59 8.88
C GLU A 201 -15.76 14.77 8.31
N ALA A 202 -15.71 14.50 7.01
CA ALA A 202 -16.73 13.72 6.32
C ALA A 202 -16.59 12.21 6.60
N GLY A 203 -15.38 11.72 6.84
CA GLY A 203 -15.03 10.30 6.87
C GLY A 203 -15.11 9.64 5.49
N THR A 204 -14.69 8.38 5.37
CA THR A 204 -14.68 7.67 4.07
C THR A 204 -16.06 7.63 3.42
N ASP A 205 -17.13 7.41 4.19
CA ASP A 205 -18.50 7.37 3.68
C ASP A 205 -18.94 8.70 3.09
N GLY A 206 -18.58 9.80 3.74
CA GLY A 206 -18.97 11.16 3.34
C GLY A 206 -17.99 11.82 2.37
N ALA A 207 -16.77 11.29 2.22
CA ALA A 207 -15.75 11.84 1.33
C ALA A 207 -16.00 11.46 -0.14
N GLY A 208 -17.09 12.00 -0.72
CA GLY A 208 -17.48 11.80 -2.10
C GLY A 208 -16.54 12.45 -3.10
N ALA A 209 -16.86 12.29 -4.39
CA ALA A 209 -16.02 12.74 -5.51
C ALA A 209 -15.70 14.25 -5.47
N VAL A 210 -16.58 15.06 -4.90
CA VAL A 210 -16.34 16.51 -4.75
C VAL A 210 -15.19 16.79 -3.76
N LEU A 211 -15.23 16.20 -2.56
CA LEU A 211 -14.14 16.38 -1.57
C LEU A 211 -12.82 15.79 -2.07
N GLN A 212 -12.88 14.65 -2.76
CA GLN A 212 -11.71 14.06 -3.39
C GLN A 212 -11.11 15.00 -4.45
N SER A 213 -11.94 15.64 -5.28
CA SER A 213 -11.46 16.59 -6.30
C SER A 213 -10.85 17.85 -5.68
N GLU A 214 -11.40 18.35 -4.57
CA GLU A 214 -10.81 19.46 -3.84
C GLU A 214 -9.42 19.10 -3.26
N LEU A 215 -9.27 17.89 -2.74
CA LEU A 215 -7.97 17.41 -2.27
C LEU A 215 -6.98 17.21 -3.44
N LEU A 216 -7.43 16.72 -4.60
CA LEU A 216 -6.60 16.63 -5.82
C LEU A 216 -6.20 18.01 -6.35
N ARG A 217 -7.09 19.00 -6.27
CA ARG A 217 -6.76 20.39 -6.61
C ARG A 217 -5.68 20.95 -5.68
N ALA A 218 -5.83 20.72 -4.37
CA ALA A 218 -4.82 21.12 -3.40
C ALA A 218 -3.46 20.39 -3.62
N ALA A 219 -3.50 19.11 -3.98
CA ALA A 219 -2.30 18.33 -4.35
C ALA A 219 -1.58 18.94 -5.56
N HIS A 220 -2.33 19.28 -6.62
CA HIS A 220 -1.76 19.93 -7.80
C HIS A 220 -1.14 21.30 -7.47
N THR A 221 -1.84 22.13 -6.69
CA THR A 221 -1.33 23.44 -6.23
C THR A 221 -0.05 23.26 -5.40
N ALA A 222 -0.03 22.28 -4.49
CA ALA A 222 1.16 21.98 -3.69
C ALA A 222 2.35 21.58 -4.56
N ARG A 223 2.11 20.78 -5.60
CA ARG A 223 3.17 20.43 -6.56
C ARG A 223 3.74 21.65 -7.28
N LEU A 224 2.88 22.53 -7.77
CA LEU A 224 3.30 23.76 -8.45
C LEU A 224 4.09 24.70 -7.51
N ALA A 225 3.73 24.71 -6.22
CA ALA A 225 4.44 25.43 -5.18
C ALA A 225 5.75 24.76 -4.71
N GLY A 226 6.18 23.66 -5.34
CA GLY A 226 7.41 22.95 -4.96
C GLY A 226 7.30 22.07 -3.72
N LEU A 227 6.10 21.54 -3.43
CA LEU A 227 5.80 20.65 -2.30
C LEU A 227 5.44 19.23 -2.76
N PRO A 228 6.32 18.48 -3.44
CA PRO A 228 6.01 17.17 -3.98
C PRO A 228 5.62 16.15 -2.91
N ARG A 229 6.17 16.23 -1.70
CA ARG A 229 5.81 15.33 -0.58
C ARG A 229 4.34 15.49 -0.18
N ALA A 230 3.87 16.74 -0.03
CA ALA A 230 2.46 17.01 0.29
C ALA A 230 1.53 16.60 -0.85
N SER A 231 1.95 16.85 -2.11
CA SER A 231 1.19 16.42 -3.29
C SER A 231 1.02 14.90 -3.35
N ALA A 232 2.09 14.14 -3.23
CA ALA A 232 2.05 12.68 -3.25
C ALA A 232 1.21 12.12 -2.09
N ALA A 233 1.37 12.67 -0.87
CA ALA A 233 0.58 12.26 0.29
C ALA A 233 -0.93 12.52 0.09
N ALA A 234 -1.31 13.64 -0.53
CA ALA A 234 -2.70 13.93 -0.84
C ALA A 234 -3.30 12.96 -1.87
N VAL A 235 -2.53 12.57 -2.90
CA VAL A 235 -2.93 11.53 -3.86
C VAL A 235 -3.11 10.18 -3.17
N SER A 236 -2.22 9.80 -2.25
CA SER A 236 -2.33 8.56 -1.47
C SER A 236 -3.62 8.52 -0.63
N VAL A 237 -3.99 9.65 0.01
CA VAL A 237 -5.25 9.76 0.76
C VAL A 237 -6.46 9.57 -0.17
N VAL A 238 -6.49 10.23 -1.34
CA VAL A 238 -7.60 10.05 -2.29
C VAL A 238 -7.70 8.61 -2.77
N THR A 239 -6.57 7.97 -3.06
CA THR A 239 -6.54 6.56 -3.47
C THR A 239 -7.08 5.65 -2.37
N GLY A 240 -6.67 5.86 -1.10
CA GLY A 240 -7.19 5.11 0.04
C GLY A 240 -8.69 5.32 0.29
N VAL A 241 -9.19 6.56 0.14
CA VAL A 241 -10.63 6.86 0.23
C VAL A 241 -11.41 6.16 -0.89
N ARG A 242 -10.91 6.16 -2.13
CA ARG A 242 -11.53 5.44 -3.25
C ARG A 242 -11.57 3.95 -3.01
N ALA A 243 -10.47 3.35 -2.54
CA ALA A 243 -10.41 1.93 -2.19
C ALA A 243 -11.44 1.58 -1.10
N ALA A 244 -11.56 2.40 -0.04
CA ALA A 244 -12.56 2.23 1.00
C ALA A 244 -13.99 2.26 0.44
N ARG A 245 -14.32 3.25 -0.39
CA ARG A 245 -15.66 3.46 -0.97
C ARG A 245 -16.04 2.42 -2.00
N SER A 246 -15.07 1.84 -2.71
CA SER A 246 -15.30 0.72 -3.65
C SER A 246 -15.30 -0.65 -2.99
N ALA A 247 -15.14 -0.71 -1.66
CA ALA A 247 -15.00 -1.96 -0.90
C ALA A 247 -13.85 -2.84 -1.43
N ASP A 248 -12.74 -2.22 -1.82
CA ASP A 248 -11.55 -2.93 -2.28
C ASP A 248 -11.06 -3.90 -1.19
N PRO A 249 -10.93 -5.21 -1.47
CA PRO A 249 -10.48 -6.18 -0.48
C PRO A 249 -9.06 -5.93 0.04
N ALA A 250 -8.24 -5.16 -0.70
CA ALA A 250 -6.92 -4.76 -0.26
C ALA A 250 -6.92 -3.52 0.66
N HIS A 251 -8.06 -2.80 0.77
CA HIS A 251 -8.15 -1.63 1.63
C HIS A 251 -7.90 -1.99 3.10
N ARG A 252 -7.07 -1.17 3.76
CA ARG A 252 -6.83 -1.23 5.20
C ARG A 252 -7.05 0.16 5.80
N LEU A 253 -7.88 0.20 6.84
CA LEU A 253 -8.20 1.46 7.52
C LEU A 253 -6.97 2.08 8.19
N ASP A 254 -6.07 1.24 8.70
CA ASP A 254 -4.80 1.66 9.30
C ASP A 254 -3.94 2.43 8.28
N ASP A 255 -3.80 1.92 7.05
CA ASP A 255 -3.03 2.57 5.99
C ASP A 255 -3.61 3.95 5.63
N LEU A 256 -4.94 4.06 5.57
CA LEU A 256 -5.59 5.35 5.31
C LEU A 256 -5.43 6.33 6.48
N ALA A 257 -5.50 5.84 7.72
CA ALA A 257 -5.27 6.66 8.90
C ALA A 257 -3.82 7.18 8.93
N ASP A 258 -2.86 6.35 8.58
CA ASP A 258 -1.44 6.73 8.48
C ASP A 258 -1.19 7.72 7.35
N ALA A 259 -1.81 7.53 6.20
CA ALA A 259 -1.73 8.47 5.07
C ALA A 259 -2.30 9.85 5.44
N LEU A 260 -3.46 9.90 6.10
CA LEU A 260 -4.06 11.14 6.61
C LEU A 260 -3.19 11.81 7.69
N ARG A 261 -2.65 11.02 8.64
CA ARG A 261 -1.71 11.50 9.66
C ARG A 261 -0.49 12.14 9.01
N GLY A 262 0.13 11.45 8.06
CA GLY A 262 1.31 11.94 7.33
C GLY A 262 1.02 13.22 6.56
N LEU A 263 -0.08 13.27 5.82
CA LEU A 263 -0.49 14.45 5.06
C LEU A 263 -0.75 15.67 5.95
N LEU A 264 -1.56 15.50 7.00
CA LEU A 264 -1.89 16.58 7.93
C LEU A 264 -0.67 17.04 8.70
N ALA A 265 0.24 16.13 9.10
CA ALA A 265 1.48 16.47 9.79
C ALA A 265 2.41 17.31 8.90
N VAL A 266 2.61 16.91 7.64
CA VAL A 266 3.42 17.68 6.67
C VAL A 266 2.82 19.07 6.47
N ALA A 267 1.52 19.15 6.17
CA ALA A 267 0.83 20.39 5.90
C ALA A 267 0.79 21.34 7.12
N HIS A 268 0.70 20.78 8.34
CA HIS A 268 0.69 21.55 9.59
C HIS A 268 2.08 22.09 9.95
N ARG A 269 3.14 21.29 9.79
CA ARG A 269 4.52 21.65 10.17
C ARG A 269 5.18 22.60 9.20
N LEU A 270 4.96 22.40 7.88
CA LEU A 270 5.66 23.09 6.80
C LEU A 270 5.67 24.63 6.93
N PRO A 271 4.56 25.31 7.28
CA PRO A 271 4.55 26.77 7.40
C PRO A 271 5.51 27.34 8.44
N ARG A 272 5.93 26.55 9.43
CA ARG A 272 6.80 26.96 10.53
C ARG A 272 8.20 26.35 10.45
N ALA A 273 8.43 25.42 9.52
CA ALA A 273 9.68 24.72 9.37
C ALA A 273 10.78 25.63 8.78
N THR A 274 12.01 25.34 9.14
CA THR A 274 13.21 26.06 8.66
C THR A 274 14.33 25.08 8.34
N GLY A 275 15.30 25.51 7.53
CA GLY A 275 16.52 24.75 7.28
C GLY A 275 16.29 23.31 6.78
N ALA A 276 16.92 22.34 7.42
CA ALA A 276 16.86 20.92 7.06
C ALA A 276 15.45 20.33 7.18
N ASP A 277 14.72 20.70 8.22
CA ASP A 277 13.34 20.26 8.42
C ASP A 277 12.42 20.70 7.28
N LEU A 278 12.60 21.93 6.81
CA LEU A 278 11.84 22.45 5.68
C LEU A 278 12.19 21.69 4.39
N ALA A 279 13.46 21.39 4.16
CA ALA A 279 13.89 20.63 3.00
C ALA A 279 13.29 19.22 3.01
N GLU A 280 13.23 18.57 4.16
CA GLU A 280 12.60 17.27 4.34
C GLU A 280 11.09 17.32 4.11
N LEU A 281 10.39 18.32 4.63
CA LEU A 281 8.94 18.50 4.47
C LEU A 281 8.53 18.86 3.05
N ARG A 282 9.37 19.61 2.32
CA ARG A 282 9.18 19.83 0.87
C ARG A 282 9.21 18.50 0.12
N GLY A 283 10.18 17.67 0.45
CA GLY A 283 10.49 16.45 -0.29
C GLY A 283 11.19 16.76 -1.61
N THR A 284 11.40 15.74 -2.42
CA THR A 284 12.06 15.85 -3.73
C THR A 284 11.15 15.29 -4.82
N ALA A 285 10.89 16.09 -5.87
CA ALA A 285 10.09 15.66 -7.02
C ALA A 285 10.81 14.60 -7.86
N ARG A 286 12.13 14.70 -7.96
CA ARG A 286 13.01 13.72 -8.61
C ARG A 286 14.18 13.49 -7.67
N GLN A 287 14.38 12.24 -7.27
CA GLN A 287 15.57 11.90 -6.48
C GLN A 287 16.81 12.07 -7.37
N PRO A 288 17.78 12.90 -6.98
CA PRO A 288 19.00 13.04 -7.73
C PRO A 288 19.78 11.72 -7.66
N TYR A 289 20.21 11.23 -8.82
CA TYR A 289 21.14 10.13 -8.88
C TYR A 289 22.56 10.69 -8.78
N ARG A 290 23.36 10.11 -7.90
CA ARG A 290 24.77 10.48 -7.73
C ARG A 290 25.65 9.40 -8.34
N PRO A 291 26.76 9.78 -9.01
CA PRO A 291 27.74 8.79 -9.43
C PRO A 291 28.30 8.02 -8.21
N ASP A 292 28.32 6.70 -8.31
CA ASP A 292 28.86 5.81 -7.25
C ASP A 292 29.98 4.90 -7.83
N GLY A 293 30.52 5.27 -8.97
CA GLY A 293 31.69 4.62 -9.58
C GLY A 293 31.43 3.20 -10.05
N SER A 294 32.27 2.27 -9.60
CA SER A 294 32.14 0.85 -9.89
C SER A 294 31.66 0.10 -8.66
N LEU A 295 30.58 -0.66 -8.82
CA LEU A 295 29.96 -1.43 -7.73
C LEU A 295 30.05 -2.91 -8.02
N ARG A 296 30.37 -3.68 -6.98
CA ARG A 296 30.24 -5.13 -6.95
C ARG A 296 29.10 -5.50 -6.01
N LEU A 297 28.01 -6.01 -6.58
CA LEU A 297 26.78 -6.28 -5.87
C LEU A 297 26.48 -7.79 -5.82
N TYR A 298 25.89 -8.21 -4.72
CA TYR A 298 25.46 -9.57 -4.47
C TYR A 298 23.94 -9.59 -4.30
N GLY A 299 23.26 -10.44 -5.06
CA GLY A 299 21.80 -10.58 -4.98
C GLY A 299 21.36 -11.11 -3.61
N LEU A 300 20.31 -10.53 -3.07
CA LEU A 300 19.70 -10.95 -1.81
C LEU A 300 18.39 -11.69 -2.03
N PHE A 301 17.39 -11.01 -2.57
CA PHE A 301 16.07 -11.54 -2.86
C PHE A 301 15.34 -10.59 -3.82
N SER A 302 14.22 -11.06 -4.36
CA SER A 302 13.29 -10.22 -5.11
C SER A 302 11.90 -10.23 -4.47
N GLU A 303 11.22 -9.09 -4.53
CA GLU A 303 9.84 -8.97 -4.08
C GLU A 303 8.95 -8.41 -5.19
N PRO A 304 7.68 -8.86 -5.28
CA PRO A 304 6.72 -8.23 -6.16
C PRO A 304 6.32 -6.87 -5.63
N VAL A 305 6.08 -5.94 -6.54
CA VAL A 305 5.47 -4.65 -6.24
C VAL A 305 4.07 -4.65 -6.85
N LEU A 306 3.09 -4.29 -6.05
CA LEU A 306 1.71 -4.09 -6.48
C LEU A 306 1.14 -2.91 -5.70
N THR A 307 0.91 -1.80 -6.38
CA THR A 307 0.37 -0.58 -5.77
C THR A 307 -1.12 -0.47 -6.00
N ALA A 308 -1.80 0.25 -5.11
CA ALA A 308 -3.23 0.57 -5.25
C ALA A 308 -3.53 1.42 -6.50
N THR A 309 -2.52 2.08 -7.07
CA THR A 309 -2.62 2.88 -8.30
C THR A 309 -2.48 2.05 -9.58
N GLY A 310 -2.33 0.71 -9.46
CA GLY A 310 -2.23 -0.21 -10.59
C GLY A 310 -0.83 -0.37 -11.17
N TYR A 311 0.20 0.21 -10.53
CA TYR A 311 1.59 -0.10 -10.86
C TYR A 311 1.98 -1.45 -10.29
N ALA A 312 2.68 -2.24 -11.09
CA ALA A 312 3.10 -3.58 -10.69
C ALA A 312 4.44 -3.94 -11.33
N GLY A 313 5.16 -4.86 -10.71
CA GLY A 313 6.45 -5.30 -11.18
C GLY A 313 7.23 -6.06 -10.12
N ALA A 314 8.56 -5.96 -10.17
CA ALA A 314 9.45 -6.50 -9.15
C ALA A 314 10.54 -5.51 -8.76
N VAL A 315 11.03 -5.68 -7.55
CA VAL A 315 12.25 -5.04 -7.02
C VAL A 315 13.17 -6.14 -6.56
N THR A 316 14.42 -6.12 -7.05
CA THR A 316 15.47 -6.97 -6.53
C THR A 316 16.37 -6.19 -5.60
N TRP A 317 16.57 -6.72 -4.41
CA TRP A 317 17.49 -6.21 -3.42
C TRP A 317 18.85 -6.85 -3.57
N THR A 318 19.88 -6.04 -3.49
CA THR A 318 21.29 -6.46 -3.54
C THR A 318 22.07 -5.75 -2.43
N ALA A 319 23.20 -6.30 -2.07
CA ALA A 319 24.14 -5.66 -1.14
C ALA A 319 25.54 -5.60 -1.77
N ASP A 320 26.32 -4.59 -1.38
CA ASP A 320 27.78 -4.61 -1.62
C ASP A 320 28.54 -5.39 -0.55
N ALA A 321 29.87 -5.38 -0.66
CA ALA A 321 30.74 -6.05 0.29
C ALA A 321 30.69 -5.46 1.72
N ASP A 322 30.27 -4.21 1.86
CA ASP A 322 30.15 -3.52 3.14
C ASP A 322 28.76 -3.67 3.77
N GLY A 323 27.82 -4.32 3.08
CA GLY A 323 26.45 -4.55 3.53
C GLY A 323 25.50 -3.40 3.21
N ARG A 324 25.92 -2.40 2.42
CA ARG A 324 25.04 -1.34 1.94
C ARG A 324 24.05 -1.92 0.92
N LEU A 325 22.78 -1.56 1.07
CA LEU A 325 21.70 -2.10 0.26
C LEU A 325 21.42 -1.25 -0.97
N TYR A 326 21.15 -1.94 -2.07
CA TYR A 326 20.77 -1.34 -3.35
C TYR A 326 19.57 -2.05 -3.94
N THR A 327 18.78 -1.34 -4.75
CA THR A 327 17.61 -1.89 -5.41
C THR A 327 17.65 -1.72 -6.91
N VAL A 328 17.18 -2.74 -7.61
CA VAL A 328 16.90 -2.74 -9.04
C VAL A 328 15.40 -2.92 -9.23
N SER A 329 14.73 -2.00 -9.90
CA SER A 329 13.27 -2.01 -10.02
C SER A 329 12.82 -2.05 -11.47
N ASP A 330 11.84 -2.90 -11.79
CA ASP A 330 11.02 -2.84 -13.00
C ASP A 330 9.55 -2.77 -12.62
N VAL A 331 9.06 -1.55 -12.42
CA VAL A 331 7.67 -1.26 -12.01
C VAL A 331 7.03 -0.37 -13.08
N ALA A 332 5.87 -0.78 -13.58
CA ALA A 332 5.12 -0.05 -14.59
C ALA A 332 3.61 -0.33 -14.44
N PRO A 333 2.72 0.46 -15.07
CA PRO A 333 1.30 0.15 -15.09
C PRO A 333 1.02 -1.27 -15.64
N GLY A 334 0.06 -2.01 -15.08
CA GLY A 334 -0.29 -3.36 -15.56
C GLY A 334 -0.94 -4.29 -14.54
N GLY A 335 -1.16 -3.85 -13.32
CA GLY A 335 -1.91 -4.58 -12.30
C GLY A 335 -1.31 -5.95 -11.89
N PRO A 336 -2.09 -6.82 -11.20
CA PRO A 336 -1.59 -8.07 -10.59
C PRO A 336 -0.92 -9.03 -11.58
N GLY A 337 -1.41 -9.13 -12.81
CA GLY A 337 -0.82 -10.00 -13.85
C GLY A 337 0.63 -9.63 -14.19
N ARG A 338 0.98 -8.33 -14.09
CA ARG A 338 2.37 -7.90 -14.27
C ARG A 338 3.25 -8.29 -13.08
N ALA A 339 2.74 -8.23 -11.85
CA ALA A 339 3.49 -8.61 -10.66
C ALA A 339 3.87 -10.08 -10.64
N THR A 340 2.95 -10.98 -11.03
CA THR A 340 3.20 -12.43 -11.05
C THR A 340 4.27 -12.86 -12.03
N GLY A 341 4.37 -12.20 -13.20
CA GLY A 341 5.39 -12.48 -14.22
C GLY A 341 6.65 -11.64 -14.09
N ALA A 342 6.75 -10.80 -13.07
CA ALA A 342 7.85 -9.83 -12.96
C ALA A 342 9.20 -10.48 -12.65
N ALA A 343 9.22 -11.60 -11.93
CA ALA A 343 10.45 -12.30 -11.58
C ALA A 343 11.27 -12.76 -12.79
N ASP A 344 10.59 -13.12 -13.88
CA ASP A 344 11.19 -13.66 -15.08
C ASP A 344 11.44 -12.60 -16.16
N ARG A 345 11.21 -11.32 -15.82
CA ARG A 345 11.56 -10.19 -16.68
C ARG A 345 13.01 -9.80 -16.50
N ALA A 346 13.64 -9.39 -17.61
CA ALA A 346 14.99 -8.87 -17.59
C ALA A 346 15.08 -7.58 -16.77
N VAL A 347 16.09 -7.48 -15.93
CA VAL A 347 16.42 -6.24 -15.22
C VAL A 347 16.93 -5.20 -16.21
N ARG A 348 16.52 -3.94 -16.01
CA ARG A 348 16.90 -2.84 -16.90
C ARG A 348 18.08 -2.08 -16.34
N ILE A 349 19.27 -2.69 -16.38
CA ILE A 349 20.52 -2.03 -15.99
C ILE A 349 21.60 -2.42 -16.99
N GLY A 350 22.16 -1.45 -17.70
CA GLY A 350 23.20 -1.67 -18.69
C GLY A 350 22.79 -2.75 -19.72
N ASP A 351 23.75 -3.56 -20.13
CA ASP A 351 23.58 -4.61 -21.14
C ASP A 351 23.31 -6.00 -20.54
N THR A 352 22.90 -6.08 -19.27
CA THR A 352 22.66 -7.38 -18.62
C THR A 352 21.35 -8.00 -19.10
N SER A 353 21.40 -9.32 -19.35
CA SER A 353 20.22 -10.14 -19.66
C SER A 353 19.64 -10.86 -18.46
N LEU A 354 20.13 -10.58 -17.24
CA LEU A 354 19.62 -11.22 -16.02
C LEU A 354 18.16 -10.89 -15.79
N THR A 355 17.37 -11.88 -15.39
CA THR A 355 16.05 -11.67 -14.85
C THR A 355 16.14 -11.24 -13.38
N HIS A 356 15.03 -10.74 -12.79
CA HIS A 356 14.98 -10.43 -11.35
C HIS A 356 15.26 -11.68 -10.52
N ARG A 357 14.71 -12.84 -10.90
CA ARG A 357 14.96 -14.14 -10.26
C ARG A 357 16.43 -14.55 -10.28
N GLU A 358 17.09 -14.36 -11.40
CA GLU A 358 18.52 -14.69 -11.53
C GLU A 358 19.39 -13.70 -10.77
N LEU A 359 19.07 -12.39 -10.82
CA LEU A 359 19.82 -11.37 -10.08
C LEU A 359 19.73 -11.58 -8.57
N ALA A 360 18.60 -12.00 -8.05
CA ALA A 360 18.43 -12.32 -6.63
C ALA A 360 19.42 -13.40 -6.13
N ARG A 361 19.90 -14.24 -7.03
CA ARG A 361 20.79 -15.39 -6.74
C ARG A 361 22.21 -15.23 -7.25
N ALA A 362 22.40 -14.33 -8.23
CA ALA A 362 23.69 -14.00 -8.81
C ALA A 362 24.29 -12.74 -8.16
N GLY A 363 25.27 -12.19 -8.81
CA GLY A 363 25.82 -10.87 -8.52
C GLY A 363 25.82 -10.01 -9.76
N LEU A 364 26.12 -8.76 -9.58
CA LEU A 364 26.21 -7.75 -10.62
C LEU A 364 27.49 -6.93 -10.44
N ALA A 365 28.29 -6.81 -11.50
CA ALA A 365 29.36 -5.83 -11.56
C ALA A 365 28.90 -4.66 -12.41
N VAL A 366 28.84 -3.47 -11.82
CA VAL A 366 28.32 -2.25 -12.45
C VAL A 366 29.44 -1.25 -12.58
N SER A 367 29.61 -0.64 -13.74
CA SER A 367 30.50 0.49 -13.97
C SER A 367 29.71 1.71 -14.42
N GLY A 368 30.13 2.90 -13.99
CA GLY A 368 29.37 4.13 -14.20
C GLY A 368 28.05 4.13 -13.42
N ALA A 369 28.00 3.41 -12.28
CA ALA A 369 26.83 3.33 -11.45
C ALA A 369 26.36 4.71 -11.01
N THR A 370 25.05 4.91 -11.05
CA THR A 370 24.41 6.06 -10.42
C THR A 370 23.40 5.55 -9.40
N VAL A 371 23.35 6.15 -8.22
CA VAL A 371 22.54 5.69 -7.10
C VAL A 371 21.70 6.83 -6.53
N SER A 372 20.42 6.56 -6.27
CA SER A 372 19.56 7.50 -5.54
C SER A 372 19.87 7.49 -4.03
N PRO A 373 19.46 8.50 -3.28
CA PRO A 373 19.61 8.52 -1.81
C PRO A 373 18.98 7.29 -1.10
N THR A 374 18.00 6.63 -1.74
CA THR A 374 17.34 5.43 -1.22
C THR A 374 17.99 4.12 -1.70
N GLY A 375 19.16 4.18 -2.34
CA GLY A 375 19.87 3.00 -2.82
C GLY A 375 19.36 2.44 -4.17
N ARG A 376 18.44 3.11 -4.86
CA ARG A 376 17.98 2.65 -6.17
C ARG A 376 19.05 2.91 -7.23
N LEU A 377 19.39 1.86 -7.99
CA LEU A 377 20.33 1.97 -9.11
C LEU A 377 19.66 2.64 -10.31
N GLY A 378 20.39 3.55 -10.95
CA GLY A 378 19.97 4.19 -12.18
C GLY A 378 20.28 3.31 -13.40
N ALA A 379 19.42 3.42 -14.42
CA ALA A 379 19.53 2.69 -15.69
C ALA A 379 19.94 3.61 -16.86
N GLY A 380 20.72 4.66 -16.58
CA GLY A 380 21.13 5.64 -17.58
C GLY A 380 22.05 5.04 -18.65
N ALA A 381 22.15 5.71 -19.81
CA ALA A 381 22.91 5.25 -20.98
C ALA A 381 24.44 5.02 -20.74
N GLY A 382 25.00 5.63 -19.67
CA GLY A 382 26.40 5.43 -19.28
C GLY A 382 26.65 4.27 -18.31
N VAL A 383 25.60 3.60 -17.84
CA VAL A 383 25.72 2.48 -16.90
C VAL A 383 25.94 1.19 -17.67
N ARG A 384 27.01 0.48 -17.33
CA ARG A 384 27.28 -0.87 -17.85
C ARG A 384 27.19 -1.85 -16.71
N ALA A 385 26.55 -2.99 -16.96
CA ALA A 385 26.38 -4.03 -15.96
C ALA A 385 26.57 -5.40 -16.57
N VAL A 386 27.36 -6.24 -15.89
CA VAL A 386 27.58 -7.63 -16.29
C VAL A 386 27.27 -8.57 -15.14
N ARG A 387 26.80 -9.77 -15.49
CA ARG A 387 26.60 -10.85 -14.51
C ARG A 387 27.90 -11.16 -13.78
N ALA A 388 27.82 -11.33 -12.50
CA ALA A 388 28.93 -11.74 -11.65
C ALA A 388 28.50 -12.88 -10.71
N ALA A 389 29.45 -13.53 -10.02
CA ALA A 389 29.12 -14.58 -9.07
C ALA A 389 28.27 -14.03 -7.91
N GLY A 390 27.24 -14.74 -7.47
CA GLY A 390 26.51 -14.46 -6.24
C GLY A 390 27.28 -14.89 -5.00
N ALA A 391 26.69 -14.70 -3.83
CA ALA A 391 27.15 -15.20 -2.57
C ALA A 391 26.03 -15.92 -1.81
N SER A 392 26.39 -16.91 -0.99
CA SER A 392 25.44 -17.52 -0.07
C SER A 392 25.09 -16.53 1.05
N TRP A 393 23.88 -16.61 1.58
CA TRP A 393 23.51 -15.83 2.77
C TRP A 393 24.34 -16.23 4.01
N ARG A 394 24.89 -17.48 4.04
CA ARG A 394 25.76 -18.00 5.12
C ARG A 394 27.24 -17.79 4.86
N GLY A 395 27.60 -17.15 3.77
CA GLY A 395 28.98 -16.88 3.41
C GLY A 395 29.26 -15.40 3.20
N GLU A 396 30.53 -15.04 3.25
CA GLU A 396 30.99 -13.68 2.96
C GLU A 396 30.61 -13.25 1.53
N PRO A 397 30.25 -11.98 1.35
CA PRO A 397 30.15 -10.91 2.34
C PRO A 397 28.75 -10.78 2.97
N LEU A 398 27.77 -11.62 2.57
CA LEU A 398 26.36 -11.43 2.92
C LEU A 398 26.02 -11.84 4.36
N ASP A 399 26.75 -12.78 4.95
CA ASP A 399 26.53 -13.26 6.33
C ASP A 399 26.57 -12.15 7.38
N ARG A 400 27.32 -11.09 7.13
CA ARG A 400 27.40 -9.89 7.99
C ARG A 400 26.04 -9.22 8.23
N LEU A 401 25.10 -9.33 7.28
CA LEU A 401 23.75 -8.75 7.43
C LEU A 401 23.00 -9.43 8.58
N TRP A 402 23.20 -10.75 8.76
CA TRP A 402 22.60 -11.54 9.85
C TRP A 402 23.41 -11.46 11.15
N ALA A 403 24.63 -10.94 11.11
CA ALA A 403 25.46 -10.72 12.29
C ALA A 403 25.09 -9.45 13.07
N VAL A 404 24.35 -8.52 12.44
CA VAL A 404 23.88 -7.30 13.12
C VAL A 404 22.83 -7.66 14.17
N PRO A 405 22.97 -7.23 15.43
CA PRO A 405 21.99 -7.50 16.48
C PRO A 405 20.58 -7.07 16.09
N VAL A 406 19.58 -7.88 16.41
CA VAL A 406 18.19 -7.63 16.00
C VAL A 406 17.68 -6.31 16.54
N ALA A 407 18.01 -5.97 17.79
CA ALA A 407 17.63 -4.68 18.39
C ALA A 407 18.17 -3.47 17.60
N ASP A 408 19.42 -3.57 17.09
CA ASP A 408 20.02 -2.50 16.28
C ASP A 408 19.34 -2.37 14.91
N GLN A 409 18.96 -3.51 14.29
CA GLN A 409 18.21 -3.52 13.04
C GLN A 409 16.83 -2.85 13.22
N VAL A 410 16.13 -3.19 14.30
CA VAL A 410 14.82 -2.60 14.62
C VAL A 410 14.96 -1.13 14.99
N GLY A 411 15.95 -0.75 15.80
CA GLY A 411 16.26 0.64 16.13
C GLY A 411 16.50 1.49 14.88
N ARG A 412 17.27 0.99 13.92
CA ARG A 412 17.50 1.63 12.62
C ARG A 412 16.18 1.80 11.84
N ALA A 413 15.37 0.73 11.77
CA ALA A 413 14.10 0.78 11.04
C ALA A 413 13.11 1.79 11.66
N LEU A 414 13.00 1.83 12.98
CA LEU A 414 12.18 2.80 13.72
C LEU A 414 12.75 4.22 13.64
N GLY A 415 14.04 4.39 13.44
CA GLY A 415 14.72 5.68 13.24
C GLY A 415 14.68 6.24 11.83
N GLY A 416 13.87 5.66 10.91
CA GLY A 416 13.73 6.14 9.53
C GLY A 416 14.76 5.60 8.54
N GLY A 417 15.60 4.62 8.94
CA GLY A 417 16.44 3.84 8.04
C GLY A 417 15.62 2.81 7.23
N HIS A 418 16.30 1.93 6.48
CA HIS A 418 15.59 0.84 5.80
C HIS A 418 14.92 -0.10 6.80
N ASP A 419 13.75 -0.59 6.47
CA ASP A 419 12.85 -1.40 7.30
C ASP A 419 13.12 -2.93 7.21
N LEU A 420 14.11 -3.35 6.43
CA LEU A 420 14.48 -4.75 6.28
C LEU A 420 15.20 -5.28 7.54
N LEU A 421 14.77 -6.45 7.96
CA LEU A 421 15.36 -7.25 9.04
C LEU A 421 15.95 -8.54 8.47
N PHE A 422 17.18 -8.83 8.85
CA PHE A 422 17.91 -10.06 8.51
C PHE A 422 17.97 -10.92 9.77
N LEU A 423 17.12 -11.96 9.84
CA LEU A 423 16.89 -12.73 11.05
C LEU A 423 17.24 -14.19 10.84
N GLU A 424 17.85 -14.81 11.85
CA GLU A 424 17.97 -16.26 11.94
C GLU A 424 16.93 -16.77 12.92
N VAL A 425 15.96 -17.56 12.44
CA VAL A 425 14.78 -17.96 13.21
C VAL A 425 14.62 -19.48 13.24
N THR A 426 14.03 -19.97 14.34
CA THR A 426 13.53 -21.34 14.43
C THR A 426 12.03 -21.33 14.23
N LEU A 427 11.54 -22.00 13.19
CA LEU A 427 10.12 -22.11 12.88
C LEU A 427 9.40 -22.91 13.96
N ARG A 428 8.24 -22.45 14.43
CA ARG A 428 7.48 -23.08 15.50
C ARG A 428 6.15 -23.66 15.04
N GLY A 429 5.47 -23.04 14.09
CA GLY A 429 4.17 -23.45 13.58
C GLY A 429 3.27 -22.27 13.24
N ALA A 430 2.02 -22.55 12.89
CA ALA A 430 1.03 -21.52 12.58
C ALA A 430 0.21 -21.12 13.80
N VAL A 431 -0.12 -19.82 13.86
CA VAL A 431 -1.08 -19.27 14.81
C VAL A 431 -2.11 -18.45 14.03
N ARG A 432 -3.38 -18.60 14.36
CA ARG A 432 -4.45 -17.78 13.81
C ARG A 432 -4.71 -16.58 14.72
N GLU A 433 -4.58 -15.40 14.17
CA GLU A 433 -4.90 -14.15 14.85
C GLU A 433 -6.08 -13.44 14.16
N ALA A 434 -6.61 -12.38 14.77
CA ALA A 434 -7.69 -11.59 14.18
C ALA A 434 -7.31 -10.95 12.84
N ALA A 435 -6.03 -10.62 12.66
CA ALA A 435 -5.48 -10.05 11.43
C ALA A 435 -5.14 -11.10 10.36
N GLY A 436 -5.27 -12.39 10.63
CA GLY A 436 -4.96 -13.49 9.70
C GLY A 436 -4.00 -14.52 10.29
N ASP A 437 -3.61 -15.48 9.46
CA ASP A 437 -2.68 -16.53 9.86
C ASP A 437 -1.25 -15.97 9.92
N CYS A 438 -0.53 -16.26 11.01
CA CYS A 438 0.88 -15.93 11.20
C CYS A 438 1.71 -17.20 11.40
N LEU A 439 2.95 -17.16 10.96
CA LEU A 439 3.96 -18.15 11.29
C LEU A 439 4.66 -17.72 12.60
N LEU A 440 4.58 -18.54 13.62
CA LEU A 440 5.37 -18.37 14.84
C LEU A 440 6.80 -18.83 14.60
N ALA A 441 7.73 -18.02 15.03
CA ALA A 441 9.15 -18.31 15.00
C ALA A 441 9.82 -17.83 16.31
N ASP A 442 10.98 -18.34 16.59
CA ASP A 442 11.83 -17.87 17.67
C ASP A 442 13.09 -17.25 17.08
N CYS A 443 13.41 -16.04 17.47
CA CYS A 443 14.60 -15.32 17.06
C CYS A 443 15.44 -15.01 18.31
N ALA A 444 16.46 -15.79 18.57
CA ALA A 444 17.34 -15.62 19.72
C ALA A 444 16.60 -15.52 21.07
N GLY A 445 15.54 -16.29 21.26
CA GLY A 445 14.69 -16.30 22.45
C GLY A 445 13.55 -15.30 22.42
N VAL A 446 13.43 -14.49 21.38
CA VAL A 446 12.30 -13.57 21.17
C VAL A 446 11.22 -14.26 20.33
N PRO A 447 10.01 -14.49 20.86
CA PRO A 447 8.93 -15.07 20.09
C PRO A 447 8.44 -14.05 19.04
N LEU A 448 8.56 -14.43 17.77
CA LEU A 448 8.31 -13.58 16.60
C LEU A 448 7.08 -14.07 15.81
N ARG A 449 6.26 -13.14 15.37
CA ARG A 449 5.17 -13.38 14.44
C ARG A 449 5.57 -12.93 13.03
N LEU A 450 5.67 -13.88 12.13
CA LEU A 450 5.92 -13.62 10.71
C LEU A 450 4.61 -13.66 9.95
N ALA A 451 4.23 -12.55 9.33
CA ALA A 451 3.01 -12.40 8.56
C ALA A 451 3.32 -12.31 7.05
N VAL A 452 2.29 -12.42 6.21
CA VAL A 452 2.41 -12.20 4.77
C VAL A 452 2.75 -10.75 4.47
N ALA A 453 3.65 -10.52 3.52
CA ALA A 453 4.03 -9.18 3.13
C ALA A 453 2.99 -8.50 2.23
N HIS A 454 2.19 -9.28 1.51
CA HIS A 454 1.13 -8.78 0.63
C HIS A 454 -0.03 -9.77 0.53
N ASP A 455 -1.25 -9.26 0.65
CA ASP A 455 -2.47 -10.06 0.72
C ASP A 455 -3.10 -10.41 -0.65
N ALA A 456 -2.53 -9.91 -1.78
CA ALA A 456 -3.08 -10.19 -3.10
C ALA A 456 -3.14 -11.70 -3.37
N PRO A 457 -4.31 -12.25 -3.72
CA PRO A 457 -4.46 -13.70 -3.95
C PRO A 457 -3.65 -14.24 -5.11
N ALA A 458 -3.25 -13.37 -6.05
CA ALA A 458 -2.40 -13.74 -7.17
C ALA A 458 -0.95 -14.04 -6.76
N LEU A 459 -0.51 -13.58 -5.58
CA LEU A 459 0.85 -13.76 -5.07
C LEU A 459 0.90 -14.95 -4.11
N PRO A 460 1.98 -15.78 -4.13
CA PRO A 460 2.05 -17.03 -3.38
C PRO A 460 2.36 -16.89 -1.88
N TYR A 461 2.41 -15.70 -1.33
CA TYR A 461 2.78 -15.45 0.08
C TYR A 461 2.03 -16.33 1.09
N ARG A 462 0.71 -16.42 0.96
CA ARG A 462 -0.14 -17.17 1.92
C ARG A 462 0.11 -18.67 1.87
N GLU A 463 0.27 -19.21 0.66
CA GLU A 463 0.52 -20.63 0.44
C GLU A 463 1.90 -20.99 0.98
N ASN A 464 2.92 -20.19 0.65
CA ASN A 464 4.28 -20.38 1.13
C ASN A 464 4.37 -20.29 2.66
N LEU A 465 3.69 -19.31 3.28
CA LEU A 465 3.69 -19.16 4.74
C LEU A 465 3.08 -20.39 5.43
N ARG A 466 2.00 -20.97 4.88
CA ARG A 466 1.37 -22.20 5.42
C ARG A 466 2.29 -23.40 5.31
N LEU A 467 3.01 -23.53 4.20
CA LEU A 467 3.99 -24.60 4.02
C LEU A 467 5.17 -24.45 4.99
N LEU A 468 5.71 -23.25 5.15
CA LEU A 468 6.77 -22.98 6.13
C LEU A 468 6.31 -23.27 7.56
N ALA A 469 5.06 -22.99 7.89
CA ALA A 469 4.50 -23.32 9.20
C ALA A 469 4.42 -24.84 9.44
N ALA A 470 4.26 -25.64 8.39
CA ALA A 470 4.32 -27.11 8.48
C ALA A 470 5.76 -27.64 8.65
N ALA A 471 6.79 -26.86 8.31
CA ALA A 471 8.20 -27.20 8.48
C ALA A 471 8.74 -26.91 9.90
N GLY A 472 7.90 -27.03 10.92
CA GLY A 472 8.23 -26.71 12.31
C GLY A 472 9.52 -27.35 12.82
N GLY A 473 10.29 -26.61 13.64
CA GLY A 473 11.58 -27.03 14.21
C GLY A 473 12.79 -26.67 13.34
N GLY A 474 12.61 -26.32 12.07
CA GLY A 474 13.69 -25.93 11.18
C GLY A 474 14.28 -24.55 11.56
N ARG A 475 15.62 -24.43 11.48
CA ARG A 475 16.33 -23.17 11.66
C ARG A 475 16.71 -22.62 10.29
N VAL A 476 16.23 -21.43 9.96
CA VAL A 476 16.41 -20.79 8.66
C VAL A 476 16.77 -19.31 8.81
N ARG A 477 17.52 -18.78 7.86
CA ARG A 477 17.71 -17.35 7.68
C ARG A 477 16.55 -16.79 6.87
N VAL A 478 16.04 -15.64 7.30
CA VAL A 478 14.95 -14.96 6.64
C VAL A 478 15.27 -13.48 6.41
N VAL A 479 14.67 -12.91 5.39
CA VAL A 479 14.58 -11.46 5.21
C VAL A 479 13.11 -11.08 5.41
N ALA A 480 12.89 -10.13 6.29
CA ALA A 480 11.55 -9.65 6.62
C ALA A 480 11.53 -8.13 6.70
N ARG A 481 10.34 -7.54 6.68
CA ARG A 481 10.12 -6.11 6.88
C ARG A 481 9.52 -5.89 8.25
N LEU A 482 10.04 -4.93 9.02
CA LEU A 482 9.48 -4.60 10.33
C LEU A 482 8.00 -4.22 10.21
N ALA A 483 7.16 -4.84 11.00
CA ALA A 483 5.76 -4.44 11.18
C ALA A 483 5.61 -3.87 12.60
N PRO A 484 5.48 -2.55 12.76
CA PRO A 484 5.35 -1.95 14.08
C PRO A 484 4.12 -2.48 14.84
N GLY A 485 4.29 -2.71 16.13
CA GLY A 485 3.22 -3.22 17.00
C GLY A 485 3.72 -3.56 18.40
N PRO A 486 2.82 -3.84 19.34
CA PRO A 486 3.17 -4.12 20.73
C PRO A 486 3.82 -5.50 20.95
N VAL A 487 3.83 -6.33 19.94
CA VAL A 487 4.47 -7.65 19.94
C VAL A 487 5.44 -7.75 18.77
N PRO A 488 6.55 -8.52 18.88
CA PRO A 488 7.50 -8.69 17.79
C PRO A 488 6.81 -9.27 16.56
N ARG A 489 6.75 -8.47 15.48
CA ARG A 489 6.09 -8.83 14.22
C ARG A 489 6.91 -8.34 13.04
N ALA A 490 7.00 -9.17 12.00
CA ALA A 490 7.60 -8.78 10.73
C ALA A 490 6.85 -9.41 9.55
N LEU A 491 6.94 -8.77 8.39
CA LEU A 491 6.37 -9.23 7.13
C LEU A 491 7.43 -10.04 6.39
N LEU A 492 7.19 -11.32 6.19
CA LEU A 492 8.16 -12.24 5.62
C LEU A 492 8.27 -12.06 4.09
N LEU A 493 9.47 -11.74 3.62
CA LEU A 493 9.77 -11.46 2.21
C LEU A 493 10.47 -12.65 1.54
N ALA A 494 11.52 -13.16 2.15
CA ALA A 494 12.31 -14.26 1.61
C ALA A 494 12.87 -15.15 2.73
N THR A 495 13.18 -16.40 2.41
CA THR A 495 13.77 -17.38 3.34
C THR A 495 14.79 -18.24 2.66
N GLU A 496 15.73 -18.82 3.42
CA GLU A 496 16.45 -20.02 2.98
C GLU A 496 15.44 -21.12 2.67
N HIS A 497 15.76 -21.95 1.68
CA HIS A 497 14.91 -23.09 1.37
C HIS A 497 14.92 -24.09 2.54
N PRO A 498 13.76 -24.61 2.98
CA PRO A 498 13.66 -25.39 4.21
C PRO A 498 14.51 -26.67 4.26
N SER A 499 14.76 -27.28 3.09
CA SER A 499 15.57 -28.50 2.95
C SER A 499 16.94 -28.30 2.32
N ASP A 500 17.23 -27.11 1.77
CA ASP A 500 18.50 -26.78 1.12
C ASP A 500 18.97 -25.36 1.50
N PRO A 501 19.82 -25.21 2.50
CA PRO A 501 20.34 -23.90 2.94
C PRO A 501 21.12 -23.11 1.87
N ALA A 502 21.52 -23.78 0.77
CA ALA A 502 22.17 -23.09 -0.35
C ALA A 502 21.18 -22.42 -1.30
N ALA A 503 19.92 -22.86 -1.29
CA ALA A 503 18.83 -22.29 -2.07
C ALA A 503 18.03 -21.26 -1.26
N ARG A 504 17.28 -20.40 -1.97
CA ARG A 504 16.45 -19.33 -1.40
C ARG A 504 15.08 -19.34 -2.04
N VAL A 505 14.10 -18.85 -1.30
CA VAL A 505 12.71 -18.73 -1.73
C VAL A 505 12.27 -17.28 -1.56
N ASP A 506 11.95 -16.64 -2.65
CA ASP A 506 11.34 -15.30 -2.70
C ASP A 506 9.82 -15.48 -2.56
N LEU A 507 9.27 -15.30 -1.34
CA LEU A 507 7.94 -15.77 -0.97
C LEU A 507 6.78 -15.17 -1.78
N GLY A 508 7.00 -14.00 -2.36
CA GLY A 508 6.00 -13.36 -3.25
C GLY A 508 6.08 -13.78 -4.71
N LEU A 509 7.13 -14.51 -5.12
CA LEU A 509 7.42 -14.83 -6.53
C LEU A 509 7.64 -16.32 -6.78
N ASP A 510 8.22 -17.03 -5.82
CA ASP A 510 8.46 -18.48 -5.89
C ASP A 510 7.32 -19.23 -5.21
N ARG A 511 7.13 -20.51 -5.58
CA ARG A 511 6.15 -21.40 -4.97
C ARG A 511 6.87 -22.58 -4.33
N LEU A 512 6.74 -22.69 -3.01
CA LEU A 512 7.10 -23.89 -2.28
C LEU A 512 6.10 -25.02 -2.59
N GLN A 513 6.59 -26.25 -2.52
CA GLN A 513 5.79 -27.48 -2.61
C GLN A 513 5.97 -28.31 -1.34
N HIS A 514 5.09 -29.25 -1.09
CA HIS A 514 5.24 -30.18 0.04
C HIS A 514 6.53 -31.00 -0.04
N ALA A 515 7.02 -31.28 -1.23
CA ALA A 515 8.29 -31.99 -1.45
C ALA A 515 9.52 -31.16 -1.02
N ASP A 516 9.40 -29.85 -0.91
CA ASP A 516 10.46 -28.94 -0.49
C ASP A 516 10.62 -28.91 1.04
N LEU A 517 9.66 -29.48 1.77
CA LEU A 517 9.69 -29.49 3.22
C LEU A 517 10.55 -30.67 3.74
N PRO A 518 11.33 -30.47 4.81
CA PRO A 518 12.03 -31.58 5.44
C PRO A 518 11.02 -32.60 5.97
N ALA A 519 11.39 -33.88 5.98
CA ALA A 519 10.59 -34.91 6.62
C ALA A 519 10.43 -34.56 8.10
N THR A 520 9.29 -34.01 8.48
CA THR A 520 9.02 -33.57 9.86
C THR A 520 8.52 -34.72 10.69
N THR A 521 9.11 -34.91 11.88
CA THR A 521 8.41 -35.59 12.96
C THR A 521 7.25 -34.69 13.38
N PRO A 522 6.02 -35.21 13.51
CA PRO A 522 4.89 -34.41 13.96
C PRO A 522 5.21 -33.81 15.33
N GLY A 523 5.64 -32.57 15.35
CA GLY A 523 5.79 -31.79 16.59
C GLY A 523 4.40 -31.54 17.14
N GLY A 524 4.19 -31.83 18.43
CA GLY A 524 2.93 -31.47 19.10
C GLY A 524 2.62 -30.01 18.86
N GLY A 525 1.36 -29.72 18.51
CA GLY A 525 0.90 -28.35 18.26
C GLY A 525 1.33 -27.45 19.42
N ILE A 526 2.00 -26.35 19.08
CA ILE A 526 2.39 -25.36 20.08
C ILE A 526 1.09 -24.65 20.49
N PRO A 527 0.74 -24.61 21.79
CA PRO A 527 -0.38 -23.81 22.22
C PRO A 527 -0.16 -22.37 21.76
N ALA A 528 -1.19 -21.76 21.19
CA ALA A 528 -1.17 -20.35 20.88
C ALA A 528 -0.74 -19.61 22.14
N PRO A 529 0.23 -18.69 22.06
CA PRO A 529 0.59 -17.87 23.21
C PRO A 529 -0.68 -17.20 23.71
N ALA A 530 -0.88 -17.20 25.02
CA ALA A 530 -1.99 -16.50 25.63
C ALA A 530 -2.01 -15.06 25.09
N PRO A 531 -3.19 -14.49 24.78
CA PRO A 531 -3.26 -13.09 24.38
C PRO A 531 -2.60 -12.28 25.49
N ASP A 532 -1.62 -11.48 25.13
CA ASP A 532 -0.96 -10.57 26.08
C ASP A 532 -2.07 -9.73 26.72
N VAL A 533 -2.10 -9.67 28.04
CA VAL A 533 -3.02 -8.80 28.74
C VAL A 533 -2.65 -7.38 28.31
N ASP A 534 -3.61 -6.66 27.76
CA ASP A 534 -3.42 -5.27 27.32
C ASP A 534 -3.15 -4.39 28.57
N GLU A 535 -1.89 -4.35 28.95
CA GLU A 535 -1.45 -3.57 30.10
C GLU A 535 -1.63 -2.06 29.86
N ALA A 536 -1.58 -1.64 28.60
CA ALA A 536 -1.76 -0.26 28.19
C ALA A 536 -2.96 -0.13 27.24
N PRO A 537 -4.13 0.35 27.69
CA PRO A 537 -5.35 0.39 26.88
C PRO A 537 -5.32 1.48 25.79
N LEU A 538 -4.20 1.59 25.06
CA LEU A 538 -4.02 2.54 23.98
C LEU A 538 -5.05 2.33 22.85
N HIS A 539 -5.55 1.10 22.71
CA HIS A 539 -6.60 0.75 21.76
C HIS A 539 -7.85 1.62 21.89
N LEU A 540 -8.13 2.18 23.08
CA LEU A 540 -9.25 3.10 23.30
C LEU A 540 -9.08 4.39 22.51
N LEU A 541 -7.89 5.00 22.52
CA LEU A 541 -7.57 6.18 21.73
C LEU A 541 -7.45 5.84 20.23
N ARG A 542 -6.71 4.79 19.90
CA ARG A 542 -6.53 4.32 18.52
C ARG A 542 -7.87 4.05 17.83
N ARG A 543 -8.79 3.38 18.52
CA ARG A 543 -10.14 3.12 17.99
C ARG A 543 -10.86 4.41 17.60
N ARG A 544 -10.72 5.50 18.39
CA ARG A 544 -11.37 6.78 18.07
C ARG A 544 -10.69 7.48 16.91
N VAL A 545 -9.36 7.38 16.80
CA VAL A 545 -8.61 7.85 15.64
C VAL A 545 -9.15 7.16 14.37
N HIS A 546 -9.30 5.85 14.36
CA HIS A 546 -9.82 5.08 13.22
C HIS A 546 -11.30 5.34 12.94
N GLN A 547 -12.13 5.49 13.97
CA GLN A 547 -13.55 5.84 13.81
C GLN A 547 -13.76 7.21 13.18
N ALA A 548 -12.87 8.18 13.45
CA ALA A 548 -12.90 9.46 12.76
C ALA A 548 -12.61 9.32 11.26
N VAL A 549 -11.66 8.47 10.88
CA VAL A 549 -11.33 8.23 9.47
C VAL A 549 -12.49 7.55 8.74
N SER A 550 -13.09 6.52 9.32
CA SER A 550 -14.19 5.79 8.68
C SER A 550 -15.49 6.59 8.64
N GLY A 551 -15.97 7.06 9.78
CA GLY A 551 -17.32 7.66 9.92
C GLY A 551 -17.33 9.18 10.06
N GLY A 552 -16.16 9.83 10.07
CA GLY A 552 -16.03 11.26 10.22
C GLY A 552 -16.33 11.78 11.60
N ARG A 553 -16.35 13.10 11.73
CA ARG A 553 -16.65 13.83 12.96
C ARG A 553 -17.95 13.38 13.63
N ARG A 554 -18.98 13.07 12.85
CA ARG A 554 -20.31 12.69 13.35
C ARG A 554 -20.29 11.50 14.30
N VAL A 555 -19.42 10.52 14.07
CA VAL A 555 -19.35 9.30 14.89
C VAL A 555 -18.79 9.61 16.27
N LEU A 556 -17.89 10.57 16.37
CA LEU A 556 -17.29 11.00 17.65
C LEU A 556 -18.12 12.06 18.38
N ALA A 557 -19.03 12.74 17.69
CA ALA A 557 -19.90 13.76 18.28
C ALA A 557 -21.00 13.17 19.19
N PHE A 558 -21.27 11.86 19.10
CA PHE A 558 -22.24 11.18 19.94
C PHE A 558 -21.60 10.64 21.22
N PRO A 559 -22.10 10.98 22.41
CA PRO A 559 -21.49 10.59 23.69
C PRO A 559 -21.68 9.10 24.05
N GLY A 560 -22.18 8.26 23.17
CA GLY A 560 -22.45 6.86 23.43
C GLY A 560 -21.20 6.05 23.78
N GLY A 561 -21.07 5.59 25.02
CA GLY A 561 -20.09 4.60 25.47
C GLY A 561 -18.67 5.10 25.77
N ALA A 562 -18.35 6.35 25.46
CA ALA A 562 -16.99 6.89 25.59
C ALA A 562 -16.74 7.64 26.92
N ALA A 563 -17.77 7.91 27.71
CA ALA A 563 -17.67 8.76 28.93
C ALA A 563 -16.70 8.21 29.99
N GLY A 564 -16.25 6.98 29.90
CA GLY A 564 -15.29 6.37 30.82
C GLY A 564 -13.90 6.11 30.23
N ASP A 565 -13.72 6.22 28.90
CA ASP A 565 -12.50 5.81 28.23
C ASP A 565 -11.31 6.71 28.64
N GLY A 566 -11.49 8.03 28.66
CA GLY A 566 -10.47 8.98 29.12
C GLY A 566 -10.08 8.77 30.60
N ALA A 567 -11.05 8.55 31.46
CA ALA A 567 -10.78 8.23 32.86
C ALA A 567 -10.05 6.88 33.03
N ARG A 568 -10.36 5.88 32.19
CA ARG A 568 -9.67 4.59 32.19
C ARG A 568 -8.22 4.75 31.77
N LEU A 569 -7.95 5.50 30.69
CA LEU A 569 -6.59 5.82 30.24
C LEU A 569 -5.78 6.49 31.37
N ARG A 570 -6.34 7.50 32.05
CA ARG A 570 -5.64 8.18 33.14
C ARG A 570 -5.34 7.25 34.32
N ARG A 571 -6.30 6.38 34.71
CA ARG A 571 -6.07 5.39 35.79
C ARG A 571 -4.94 4.41 35.47
N MET A 572 -4.70 4.12 34.19
CA MET A 572 -3.62 3.25 33.75
C MET A 572 -2.30 4.00 33.50
N GLY A 573 -2.19 5.24 33.92
CA GLY A 573 -0.97 6.05 33.77
C GLY A 573 -0.84 6.75 32.42
N LEU A 574 -1.82 6.61 31.50
CA LEU A 574 -1.85 7.23 30.19
C LEU A 574 -2.59 8.57 30.21
N GLY A 575 -2.16 9.51 31.08
CA GLY A 575 -2.82 10.80 31.27
C GLY A 575 -2.96 11.60 29.99
N THR A 576 -1.87 11.75 29.23
CA THR A 576 -1.85 12.46 27.94
C THR A 576 -2.82 11.84 26.93
N ALA A 577 -2.90 10.50 26.85
CA ALA A 577 -3.87 9.83 25.98
C ALA A 577 -5.31 10.15 26.38
N GLY A 578 -5.61 10.22 27.68
CA GLY A 578 -6.92 10.62 28.19
C GLY A 578 -7.28 12.05 27.82
N ASP A 579 -6.33 12.98 27.95
CA ASP A 579 -6.52 14.40 27.60
C ASP A 579 -6.71 14.62 26.10
N LEU A 580 -5.95 13.90 25.26
CA LEU A 580 -6.10 13.92 23.80
C LEU A 580 -7.44 13.34 23.37
N LEU A 581 -7.90 12.28 24.03
CA LEU A 581 -9.21 11.69 23.75
C LEU A 581 -10.34 12.68 24.08
N ASP A 582 -10.27 13.34 25.23
CA ASP A 582 -11.27 14.35 25.63
C ASP A 582 -11.24 15.56 24.69
N ALA A 583 -10.05 16.03 24.28
CA ALA A 583 -9.90 17.11 23.32
C ALA A 583 -10.50 16.76 21.95
N LEU A 584 -10.29 15.52 21.49
CA LEU A 584 -10.84 15.01 20.23
C LEU A 584 -12.38 14.96 20.27
N HIS A 585 -12.96 14.46 21.37
CA HIS A 585 -14.41 14.45 21.56
C HIS A 585 -14.99 15.86 21.66
N ALA A 586 -14.35 16.77 22.40
CA ALA A 586 -14.76 18.16 22.50
C ALA A 586 -14.76 18.86 21.14
N ALA A 587 -13.70 18.65 20.36
CA ALA A 587 -13.62 19.18 18.99
C ALA A 587 -14.68 18.57 18.06
N ALA A 588 -15.02 17.30 18.21
CA ALA A 588 -16.08 16.65 17.45
C ALA A 588 -17.48 17.16 17.83
N ALA A 589 -17.72 17.41 19.11
CA ALA A 589 -19.00 17.90 19.63
C ALA A 589 -19.25 19.40 19.36
N ASP A 590 -18.20 20.15 18.97
CA ASP A 590 -18.29 21.59 18.68
C ASP A 590 -19.09 21.85 17.40
N ARG A 591 -20.43 21.90 17.55
CA ARG A 591 -21.39 22.13 16.46
C ARG A 591 -22.38 23.20 16.87
N ALA A 592 -22.29 24.35 16.24
CA ALA A 592 -23.28 25.41 16.36
C ALA A 592 -24.48 25.16 15.43
N ARG A 593 -25.65 25.60 15.86
CA ARG A 593 -26.87 25.64 15.04
C ARG A 593 -27.37 27.08 14.95
N ASP A 594 -27.95 27.39 13.79
CA ASP A 594 -28.67 28.67 13.62
C ASP A 594 -30.00 28.69 14.39
N ALA A 595 -30.69 29.83 14.36
CA ALA A 595 -31.98 29.99 14.99
C ALA A 595 -33.07 29.04 14.49
N PHE A 596 -32.89 28.44 13.33
CA PHE A 596 -33.77 27.44 12.72
C PHE A 596 -33.34 25.99 12.97
N GLY A 597 -32.32 25.78 13.82
CA GLY A 597 -31.79 24.46 14.12
C GLY A 597 -30.89 23.85 13.05
N ARG A 598 -30.52 24.60 11.98
CA ARG A 598 -29.61 24.12 10.95
C ARG A 598 -28.19 24.16 11.47
N LEU A 599 -27.42 23.12 11.13
CA LEU A 599 -26.00 23.09 11.47
C LEU A 599 -25.27 24.23 10.74
N LEU A 600 -24.56 25.04 11.50
CA LEU A 600 -23.62 26.02 10.96
C LEU A 600 -22.32 25.29 10.53
N PRO A 601 -21.56 25.87 9.57
CA PRO A 601 -20.22 25.37 9.25
C PRO A 601 -19.40 25.29 10.52
N SER A 602 -18.81 24.14 10.77
CA SER A 602 -17.92 23.91 11.92
C SER A 602 -16.48 24.19 11.51
N ASP A 603 -15.63 24.47 12.52
CA ASP A 603 -14.19 24.57 12.30
C ASP A 603 -13.59 23.17 12.09
N SER A 604 -13.43 22.79 10.82
CA SER A 604 -12.80 21.52 10.44
C SER A 604 -11.31 21.49 10.83
N GLY A 605 -10.66 22.64 10.89
CA GLY A 605 -9.24 22.75 11.28
C GLY A 605 -9.02 22.39 12.73
N ARG A 606 -9.92 22.81 13.65
CA ARG A 606 -9.86 22.43 15.07
C ARG A 606 -10.03 20.93 15.25
N PHE A 607 -11.00 20.33 14.59
CA PHE A 607 -11.21 18.87 14.65
C PHE A 607 -10.01 18.10 14.07
N ALA A 608 -9.49 18.51 12.90
CA ALA A 608 -8.34 17.88 12.29
C ALA A 608 -7.07 18.03 13.14
N SER A 609 -6.86 19.17 13.81
CA SER A 609 -5.72 19.37 14.71
C SER A 609 -5.80 18.49 15.96
N ALA A 610 -6.99 18.34 16.59
CA ALA A 610 -7.18 17.45 17.70
C ALA A 610 -7.00 15.98 17.31
N TRP A 611 -7.52 15.59 16.15
CA TRP A 611 -7.31 14.27 15.60
C TRP A 611 -5.83 13.99 15.30
N LEU A 612 -5.13 14.93 14.67
CA LEU A 612 -3.70 14.81 14.35
C LEU A 612 -2.86 14.61 15.61
N ALA A 613 -3.14 15.38 16.68
CA ALA A 613 -2.43 15.21 17.95
C ALA A 613 -2.65 13.81 18.54
N ALA A 614 -3.90 13.31 18.52
CA ALA A 614 -4.23 11.96 18.96
C ALA A 614 -3.55 10.88 18.10
N ALA A 615 -3.56 11.03 16.78
CA ALA A 615 -2.96 10.09 15.85
C ALA A 615 -1.42 10.06 15.94
N LEU A 616 -0.77 11.22 16.11
CA LEU A 616 0.68 11.29 16.34
C LEU A 616 1.07 10.61 17.64
N TYR A 617 0.36 10.93 18.74
CA TYR A 617 0.63 10.31 20.04
C TYR A 617 0.47 8.78 19.96
N THR A 618 -0.60 8.29 19.34
CA THR A 618 -0.84 6.85 19.17
C THR A 618 0.31 6.20 18.43
N GLY A 619 0.74 6.78 17.31
CA GLY A 619 1.87 6.25 16.51
C GLY A 619 3.19 6.24 17.28
N GLU A 620 3.49 7.29 18.07
CA GLU A 620 4.73 7.33 18.85
C GLU A 620 4.73 6.30 20.00
N VAL A 621 3.58 6.10 20.66
CA VAL A 621 3.47 5.05 21.68
C VAL A 621 3.59 3.66 21.06
N GLU A 622 2.98 3.42 19.89
CA GLU A 622 3.15 2.16 19.15
C GLU A 622 4.60 1.90 18.75
N ARG A 623 5.33 2.93 18.32
CA ARG A 623 6.77 2.83 18.04
C ARG A 623 7.57 2.47 19.29
N ALA A 624 7.26 3.11 20.42
CA ALA A 624 7.92 2.84 21.69
C ALA A 624 7.65 1.41 22.19
N LEU A 625 6.38 0.94 22.08
CA LEU A 625 6.01 -0.43 22.42
C LEU A 625 6.68 -1.44 21.50
N CYS A 626 6.77 -1.15 20.20
CA CYS A 626 7.51 -1.96 19.25
C CYS A 626 9.00 -2.06 19.63
N ALA A 627 9.64 -0.93 19.92
CA ALA A 627 11.03 -0.91 20.36
C ALA A 627 11.25 -1.77 21.63
N GLN A 628 10.38 -1.62 22.61
CA GLN A 628 10.42 -2.40 23.85
C GLN A 628 10.24 -3.91 23.56
N ALA A 629 9.27 -4.28 22.74
CA ALA A 629 8.99 -5.68 22.41
C ALA A 629 10.19 -6.37 21.73
N TRP A 630 10.96 -5.63 20.93
CA TRP A 630 12.16 -6.11 20.27
C TRP A 630 13.47 -5.93 21.08
N GLY A 631 13.38 -5.42 22.31
CA GLY A 631 14.53 -5.21 23.18
C GLY A 631 15.44 -4.04 22.76
N VAL A 632 14.90 -3.04 22.05
CA VAL A 632 15.65 -1.82 21.70
C VAL A 632 15.81 -0.95 22.95
N ALA A 633 17.05 -0.70 23.35
CA ALA A 633 17.35 0.00 24.60
C ALA A 633 16.96 1.50 24.61
N ALA A 634 17.08 2.16 23.46
CA ALA A 634 16.66 3.56 23.28
C ALA A 634 16.33 3.80 21.80
N LEU A 635 15.24 4.52 21.54
CA LEU A 635 14.96 5.03 20.20
C LEU A 635 15.83 6.26 19.93
N PRO A 636 16.40 6.43 18.75
CA PRO A 636 17.03 7.69 18.37
C PRO A 636 15.98 8.82 18.43
N ALA A 637 16.37 9.95 19.02
CA ALA A 637 15.53 11.13 19.21
C ALA A 637 15.17 11.80 17.87
#